data_3186704fc091d20f7cd364e298fc20fa
#
_entry.id   3186704fc091d20f7cd364e298fc20fa
#
_cell.length_a   1.000
_cell.length_b   1.000
_cell.length_c   1.000
_cell.angle_alpha   90.00
_cell.angle_beta   90.00
_cell.angle_gamma   90.00
#
_symmetry.space_group_name_H-M   'P 1'
#
loop_
_entity.id
_entity.type
_entity.pdbx_description
1 polymer ?
#
loop_
_entity_poly.entity_id
_entity_poly.type
_entity_poly.pdbx_seq_one_letter_code
_entity_poly.pdbx_strand_id
1 'polypeptide(L)'
;DIFLILTDDEEFKNLSLNKINILTNSNRILSLKQKNISNIDEFLIKYFPDIETRRFVLDDNEFKKSSLYPYSEIPNFLDPFKENTLNEINLIKNILKLILSNSLNINRRDLYWLSSGLELFYLNKFIDEYHSDLSMIGKFSNLFFIKNHNLSLMKFNNQFELGYKFVASRNLNQKLSIPSNELTRVNYILSNPSKSLFSLKFLSSYIGKDNFNKSVLELYNTDQPLGSLNQIKNIFELNSSIDLKWFFDDYLDYDGLIDLKISNKKGKYKLKNIVGKNLSFPVPIKIEYLDKSIKNEWVNDFENLNFQRMTDINKIIIDPKNFLLDNNYKNNTFTSQKKNTKKTIFRFFSDLDDKKYSQIFYRPQFLYNLYDGFSPGLTLTNKTPIKKSFTYLFSPFYSFETEKIIGNASFNFTNYHSKTFSTKYFLSLSKFHYDNNLSYLRFSPTVIFTFRDQNLVSNFKQFLRFKYIGINKEKNNDLDDYGISKFTYINSNPGAKKSYSFSYDLQFNKEIVKNSITLNYRNYFSEYRQYNFRLFIGKFFKNNNSSGIYNFSVSRASDYLYDNYLLGRSESSGFFSQQYVRYEGAFKSQINEYNPNNFMISLNTGITLWQWIEAYFDYGLFKNKKEPIISGFDTGLRLNIVENYFELFFPIYSSEDFYLNKNSYANRIRFILTLDPENLSTLFTRRWF
;
A
#
# COMPACT_ATOMS: atom_id res chain seq x y z
N ASP A 1 -9.30 -28.37 34.65
CA ASP A 1 -8.13 -27.77 33.99
C ASP A 1 -7.28 -27.03 35.00
N ILE A 2 -6.03 -27.44 35.15
CA ILE A 2 -5.07 -26.76 36.03
C ILE A 2 -4.32 -25.77 35.15
N PHE A 3 -4.55 -24.45 35.36
CA PHE A 3 -3.73 -23.40 34.74
C PHE A 3 -2.57 -23.08 35.67
N LEU A 4 -1.35 -23.34 35.23
CA LEU A 4 -0.14 -22.87 35.91
C LEU A 4 0.17 -21.47 35.39
N ILE A 5 -0.06 -20.45 36.21
CA ILE A 5 0.27 -19.06 35.87
C ILE A 5 1.61 -18.77 36.58
N LEU A 6 2.68 -18.70 35.82
CA LEU A 6 3.97 -18.20 36.29
C LEU A 6 3.97 -16.67 36.09
N THR A 7 3.86 -15.92 37.19
CA THR A 7 3.88 -14.45 37.15
C THR A 7 4.95 -13.91 38.09
N ASP A 8 5.66 -12.91 37.62
CA ASP A 8 6.43 -12.02 38.46
C ASP A 8 5.46 -10.96 39.02
N ASP A 9 5.02 -11.11 40.24
CA ASP A 9 4.31 -10.16 41.14
C ASP A 9 3.08 -9.35 40.61
N GLU A 10 2.46 -9.71 39.49
CA GLU A 10 1.25 -9.05 39.03
C GLU A 10 -0.02 -9.77 39.52
N GLU A 11 -0.88 -9.05 40.26
CA GLU A 11 -2.18 -9.56 40.74
C GLU A 11 -3.17 -9.73 39.58
N PHE A 12 -3.52 -10.97 39.24
CA PHE A 12 -4.63 -11.28 38.35
C PHE A 12 -5.97 -11.13 39.09
N LYS A 13 -6.89 -10.40 38.45
CA LYS A 13 -8.28 -10.22 38.96
C LYS A 13 -9.25 -10.97 38.04
N ASN A 14 -10.35 -11.44 38.66
CA ASN A 14 -11.38 -12.16 37.92
C ASN A 14 -12.46 -11.20 37.44
N LEU A 15 -12.72 -11.22 36.12
CA LEU A 15 -13.91 -10.63 35.52
C LEU A 15 -14.90 -11.76 35.21
N SER A 16 -16.01 -11.81 35.94
CA SER A 16 -17.04 -12.81 35.75
C SER A 16 -18.13 -12.29 34.81
N LEU A 17 -18.33 -12.99 33.71
CA LEU A 17 -19.48 -12.92 32.83
C LEU A 17 -20.36 -14.16 33.12
N ASN A 18 -21.63 -14.15 32.73
CA ASN A 18 -22.55 -15.25 33.05
C ASN A 18 -22.03 -16.65 32.65
N LYS A 19 -21.33 -16.73 31.53
CA LYS A 19 -20.81 -18.00 30.96
C LYS A 19 -19.28 -18.06 30.85
N ILE A 20 -18.60 -16.97 31.17
CA ILE A 20 -17.16 -16.86 30.99
C ILE A 20 -16.52 -16.16 32.16
N ASN A 21 -15.47 -16.73 32.68
CA ASN A 21 -14.63 -16.10 33.70
C ASN A 21 -13.27 -15.77 33.08
N ILE A 22 -12.87 -14.51 33.15
CA ILE A 22 -11.60 -14.03 32.60
C ILE A 22 -10.68 -13.62 33.77
N LEU A 23 -9.57 -14.31 33.90
CA LEU A 23 -8.47 -13.92 34.74
C LEU A 23 -7.56 -12.96 33.96
N THR A 24 -7.42 -11.72 34.49
CA THR A 24 -6.66 -10.68 33.78
C THR A 24 -5.92 -9.75 34.73
N ASN A 25 -4.75 -9.28 34.33
CA ASN A 25 -4.00 -8.19 34.97
C ASN A 25 -4.15 -6.88 34.18
N SER A 26 -4.95 -6.86 33.11
CA SER A 26 -5.13 -5.67 32.28
C SER A 26 -6.06 -4.65 32.91
N ASN A 27 -5.53 -3.51 33.32
CA ASN A 27 -6.32 -2.38 33.81
C ASN A 27 -7.33 -1.88 32.75
N ARG A 28 -7.07 -2.07 31.47
CA ARG A 28 -7.99 -1.71 30.39
C ARG A 28 -9.27 -2.54 30.42
N ILE A 29 -9.16 -3.80 30.75
CA ILE A 29 -10.31 -4.71 30.92
C ILE A 29 -11.03 -4.40 32.23
N LEU A 30 -10.27 -4.24 33.31
CA LEU A 30 -10.83 -4.00 34.67
C LEU A 30 -11.51 -2.64 34.82
N SER A 31 -11.17 -1.66 33.97
CA SER A 31 -11.78 -0.33 33.94
C SER A 31 -13.07 -0.23 33.10
N LEU A 32 -13.52 -1.32 32.49
CA LEU A 32 -14.76 -1.35 31.71
C LEU A 32 -15.97 -1.06 32.61
N LYS A 33 -16.88 -0.24 32.10
CA LYS A 33 -18.13 0.07 32.78
C LYS A 33 -19.07 -1.13 32.78
N GLN A 34 -19.94 -1.25 33.77
CA GLN A 34 -20.94 -2.33 33.84
C GLN A 34 -21.77 -2.48 32.59
N LYS A 35 -22.14 -1.36 31.91
CA LYS A 35 -22.86 -1.38 30.64
C LYS A 35 -22.10 -2.12 29.53
N ASN A 36 -20.78 -1.92 29.45
CA ASN A 36 -19.96 -2.59 28.44
C ASN A 36 -19.89 -4.10 28.68
N ILE A 37 -19.82 -4.48 29.98
CA ILE A 37 -19.84 -5.89 30.36
C ILE A 37 -21.20 -6.52 30.07
N SER A 38 -22.33 -5.85 30.39
CA SER A 38 -23.68 -6.31 30.04
C SER A 38 -23.86 -6.52 28.53
N ASN A 39 -23.39 -5.61 27.70
CA ASN A 39 -23.48 -5.75 26.23
C ASN A 39 -22.80 -7.04 25.76
N ILE A 40 -21.60 -7.34 26.30
CA ILE A 40 -20.86 -8.56 25.96
C ILE A 40 -21.63 -9.80 26.42
N ASP A 41 -22.14 -9.80 27.65
CA ASP A 41 -22.90 -10.92 28.21
C ASP A 41 -24.17 -11.22 27.42
N GLU A 42 -24.99 -10.21 27.13
CA GLU A 42 -26.20 -10.34 26.33
C GLU A 42 -25.91 -10.91 24.94
N PHE A 43 -24.82 -10.42 24.31
CA PHE A 43 -24.39 -10.91 23.00
C PHE A 43 -23.99 -12.38 23.06
N LEU A 44 -23.22 -12.79 24.07
CA LEU A 44 -22.76 -14.17 24.23
C LEU A 44 -23.92 -15.13 24.50
N ILE A 45 -24.86 -14.76 25.36
CA ILE A 45 -26.08 -15.55 25.62
C ILE A 45 -26.88 -15.74 24.33
N LYS A 46 -27.04 -14.70 23.55
CA LYS A 46 -27.83 -14.69 22.31
C LYS A 46 -27.25 -15.57 21.20
N TYR A 47 -25.92 -15.51 20.99
CA TYR A 47 -25.29 -16.17 19.85
C TYR A 47 -24.54 -17.44 20.17
N PHE A 48 -24.27 -17.70 21.45
CA PHE A 48 -23.54 -18.84 21.95
C PHE A 48 -24.22 -19.46 23.20
N PRO A 49 -25.50 -19.85 23.11
CA PRO A 49 -26.29 -20.31 24.26
C PRO A 49 -25.73 -21.57 24.91
N ASP A 50 -25.11 -22.46 24.13
CA ASP A 50 -24.66 -23.78 24.58
C ASP A 50 -23.18 -23.78 25.07
N ILE A 51 -22.55 -22.61 25.18
CA ILE A 51 -21.20 -22.54 25.74
C ILE A 51 -21.25 -22.88 27.23
N GLU A 52 -20.54 -23.94 27.61
CA GLU A 52 -20.26 -24.26 29.01
C GLU A 52 -19.46 -23.13 29.67
N THR A 53 -19.63 -22.99 31.01
CA THR A 53 -18.86 -22.00 31.78
C THR A 53 -17.36 -22.29 31.65
N ARG A 54 -16.65 -21.40 30.99
CA ARG A 54 -15.20 -21.54 30.71
C ARG A 54 -14.41 -20.46 31.43
N ARG A 55 -13.18 -20.80 31.78
CA ARG A 55 -12.20 -19.87 32.35
C ARG A 55 -11.13 -19.59 31.32
N PHE A 56 -10.84 -18.32 31.11
CA PHE A 56 -9.78 -17.86 30.23
C PHE A 56 -8.79 -16.99 30.99
N VAL A 57 -7.52 -17.06 30.59
CA VAL A 57 -6.49 -16.12 31.04
C VAL A 57 -6.18 -15.17 29.91
N LEU A 58 -6.21 -13.87 30.17
CA LEU A 58 -5.92 -12.83 29.20
C LEU A 58 -5.05 -11.75 29.87
N ASP A 59 -3.75 -11.83 29.68
CA ASP A 59 -2.81 -10.83 30.16
C ASP A 59 -2.85 -9.54 29.33
N ASP A 60 -2.31 -8.43 29.89
CA ASP A 60 -2.34 -7.12 29.22
C ASP A 60 -1.53 -7.10 27.91
N ASN A 61 -0.44 -7.87 27.84
CA ASN A 61 0.39 -7.93 26.62
C ASN A 61 -0.33 -8.68 25.50
N GLU A 62 -0.97 -9.80 25.81
CA GLU A 62 -1.77 -10.55 24.85
C GLU A 62 -2.97 -9.74 24.40
N PHE A 63 -3.66 -9.08 25.32
CA PHE A 63 -4.77 -8.18 25.04
C PHE A 63 -4.35 -7.06 24.06
N LYS A 64 -3.20 -6.41 24.31
CA LYS A 64 -2.66 -5.38 23.41
C LYS A 64 -2.28 -5.91 22.03
N LYS A 65 -1.60 -7.06 21.97
CA LYS A 65 -1.15 -7.68 20.70
C LYS A 65 -2.30 -8.14 19.83
N SER A 66 -3.38 -8.62 20.42
CA SER A 66 -4.56 -9.13 19.71
C SER A 66 -5.59 -8.05 19.37
N SER A 67 -5.38 -6.83 19.81
CA SER A 67 -6.28 -5.70 19.58
C SER A 67 -6.44 -5.38 18.10
N LEU A 68 -7.64 -4.95 17.73
CA LEU A 68 -7.99 -4.53 16.36
C LEU A 68 -7.15 -3.32 15.93
N TYR A 69 -6.94 -2.40 16.88
CA TYR A 69 -6.03 -1.27 16.78
C TYR A 69 -4.93 -1.43 17.83
N PRO A 70 -3.67 -1.31 17.44
CA PRO A 70 -2.61 -1.28 18.42
C PRO A 70 -2.87 -0.09 19.36
N TYR A 71 -2.82 -0.35 20.66
CA TYR A 71 -2.77 0.74 21.63
C TYR A 71 -1.50 1.52 21.36
N SER A 72 -1.65 2.73 20.85
CA SER A 72 -0.53 3.56 20.49
C SER A 72 -0.07 4.35 21.73
N GLU A 73 1.21 4.63 21.79
CA GLU A 73 1.79 5.63 22.68
C GLU A 73 1.43 7.07 22.23
N ILE A 74 0.46 7.20 21.32
CA ILE A 74 -0.03 8.47 20.80
C ILE A 74 -0.76 9.17 21.95
N PRO A 75 -0.53 10.47 22.17
CA PRO A 75 -1.25 11.24 23.15
C PRO A 75 -2.77 11.12 22.99
N ASN A 76 -3.52 11.01 24.10
CA ASN A 76 -4.98 10.78 24.12
C ASN A 76 -5.79 11.75 23.25
N PHE A 77 -5.27 12.97 23.00
CA PHE A 77 -5.95 13.93 22.14
C PHE A 77 -5.92 13.54 20.64
N LEU A 78 -4.98 12.68 20.23
CA LEU A 78 -4.89 12.11 18.88
C LEU A 78 -5.57 10.74 18.77
N ASP A 79 -6.02 10.14 19.87
CA ASP A 79 -6.77 8.88 19.80
C ASP A 79 -8.15 9.13 19.17
N PRO A 80 -8.50 8.45 18.06
CA PRO A 80 -9.80 8.62 17.40
C PRO A 80 -10.98 8.12 18.22
N PHE A 81 -10.78 7.16 19.13
CA PHE A 81 -11.84 6.48 19.85
C PHE A 81 -11.79 6.75 21.36
N LYS A 82 -12.95 6.62 22.00
CA LYS A 82 -13.02 6.57 23.46
C LYS A 82 -12.44 5.24 23.96
N GLU A 83 -11.57 5.29 24.94
CA GLU A 83 -10.85 4.13 25.47
C GLU A 83 -11.80 2.98 25.85
N ASN A 84 -12.86 3.23 26.59
CA ASN A 84 -13.82 2.21 27.00
C ASN A 84 -14.51 1.52 25.80
N THR A 85 -14.82 2.26 24.72
CA THR A 85 -15.43 1.66 23.52
C THR A 85 -14.43 0.76 22.81
N LEU A 86 -13.18 1.20 22.71
CA LEU A 86 -12.13 0.40 22.08
C LEU A 86 -11.80 -0.84 22.91
N ASN A 87 -11.73 -0.71 24.24
CA ASN A 87 -11.48 -1.82 25.16
C ASN A 87 -12.60 -2.88 25.08
N GLU A 88 -13.86 -2.46 25.04
CA GLU A 88 -15.02 -3.35 24.87
C GLU A 88 -14.96 -4.13 23.56
N ILE A 89 -14.71 -3.44 22.42
CA ILE A 89 -14.58 -4.09 21.09
C ILE A 89 -13.39 -5.06 21.07
N ASN A 90 -12.27 -4.70 21.69
CA ASN A 90 -11.10 -5.56 21.76
C ASN A 90 -11.33 -6.75 22.69
N LEU A 91 -12.06 -6.57 23.79
CA LEU A 91 -12.40 -7.66 24.70
C LEU A 91 -13.30 -8.68 24.05
N ILE A 92 -14.43 -8.26 23.44
CA ILE A 92 -15.30 -9.20 22.72
C ILE A 92 -14.58 -9.91 21.57
N LYS A 93 -13.69 -9.22 20.86
CA LYS A 93 -12.86 -9.86 19.81
C LYS A 93 -11.99 -10.98 20.38
N ASN A 94 -11.33 -10.74 21.53
CA ASN A 94 -10.52 -11.77 22.18
C ASN A 94 -11.38 -12.93 22.69
N ILE A 95 -12.52 -12.65 23.30
CA ILE A 95 -13.47 -13.67 23.75
C ILE A 95 -13.93 -14.52 22.57
N LEU A 96 -14.34 -13.91 21.46
CA LEU A 96 -14.76 -14.64 20.24
C LEU A 96 -13.62 -15.52 19.71
N LYS A 97 -12.40 -15.00 19.65
CA LYS A 97 -11.23 -15.78 19.25
C LYS A 97 -11.02 -17.00 20.16
N LEU A 98 -11.14 -16.83 21.49
CA LEU A 98 -10.99 -17.90 22.47
C LEU A 98 -12.12 -18.94 22.36
N ILE A 99 -13.38 -18.48 22.26
CA ILE A 99 -14.53 -19.38 22.08
C ILE A 99 -14.34 -20.22 20.82
N LEU A 100 -14.14 -19.56 19.68
CA LEU A 100 -13.99 -20.22 18.39
C LEU A 100 -12.77 -21.16 18.40
N SER A 101 -11.72 -20.76 19.13
CA SER A 101 -10.52 -21.58 19.23
C SER A 101 -10.71 -22.86 20.03
N ASN A 102 -11.61 -22.89 20.94
CA ASN A 102 -11.84 -24.03 21.83
C ASN A 102 -13.07 -24.87 21.41
N SER A 103 -14.01 -24.28 20.66
CA SER A 103 -15.24 -24.98 20.28
C SER A 103 -15.20 -25.52 18.84
N LEU A 104 -14.41 -24.90 17.95
CA LEU A 104 -14.27 -25.41 16.59
C LEU A 104 -13.13 -26.41 16.53
N ASN A 105 -13.47 -27.68 16.31
CA ASN A 105 -12.50 -28.75 16.10
C ASN A 105 -12.03 -28.78 14.64
N ILE A 106 -11.40 -27.70 14.17
CA ILE A 106 -10.94 -27.52 12.79
C ILE A 106 -9.42 -27.38 12.69
N ASN A 107 -8.85 -27.80 11.56
CA ASN A 107 -7.47 -27.46 11.22
C ASN A 107 -7.38 -25.97 10.85
N ARG A 108 -6.98 -25.12 11.79
CA ARG A 108 -6.92 -23.67 11.61
C ARG A 108 -5.87 -23.21 10.62
N ARG A 109 -4.88 -24.00 10.34
CA ARG A 109 -3.92 -23.67 9.30
C ARG A 109 -4.59 -23.74 7.93
N ASP A 110 -5.29 -24.83 7.67
CA ASP A 110 -5.86 -25.11 6.35
C ASP A 110 -7.25 -24.47 6.18
N LEU A 111 -7.99 -24.29 7.27
CA LEU A 111 -9.32 -23.66 7.31
C LEU A 111 -9.28 -22.27 7.97
N TYR A 112 -8.19 -21.52 7.77
CA TYR A 112 -8.00 -20.20 8.37
C TYR A 112 -9.10 -19.21 7.98
N TRP A 113 -9.57 -19.25 6.73
CA TRP A 113 -10.65 -18.40 6.26
C TRP A 113 -11.94 -18.57 7.09
N LEU A 114 -12.26 -19.80 7.50
CA LEU A 114 -13.46 -20.08 8.29
C LEU A 114 -13.31 -19.55 9.71
N SER A 115 -12.22 -19.86 10.40
CA SER A 115 -11.99 -19.41 11.77
C SER A 115 -11.91 -17.89 11.88
N SER A 116 -11.09 -17.25 11.03
CA SER A 116 -10.96 -15.78 11.02
C SER A 116 -12.22 -15.08 10.51
N GLY A 117 -12.92 -15.71 9.57
CA GLY A 117 -14.19 -15.21 9.03
C GLY A 117 -15.30 -15.22 10.08
N LEU A 118 -15.46 -16.30 10.85
CA LEU A 118 -16.45 -16.39 11.93
C LEU A 118 -16.13 -15.41 13.06
N GLU A 119 -14.85 -15.25 13.43
CA GLU A 119 -14.44 -14.24 14.41
C GLU A 119 -14.92 -12.84 14.00
N LEU A 120 -14.61 -12.42 12.77
CA LEU A 120 -15.04 -11.11 12.28
C LEU A 120 -16.55 -11.02 12.01
N PHE A 121 -17.21 -12.13 11.65
CA PHE A 121 -18.64 -12.16 11.42
C PHE A 121 -19.43 -11.85 12.69
N TYR A 122 -19.06 -12.47 13.81
CA TYR A 122 -19.69 -12.17 15.09
C TYR A 122 -19.25 -10.83 15.67
N LEU A 123 -17.98 -10.45 15.52
CA LEU A 123 -17.53 -9.12 15.90
C LEU A 123 -18.28 -8.01 15.12
N ASN A 124 -18.49 -8.20 13.82
CA ASN A 124 -19.25 -7.27 13.00
C ASN A 124 -20.72 -7.16 13.47
N LYS A 125 -21.36 -8.29 13.87
CA LYS A 125 -22.71 -8.29 14.47
C LYS A 125 -22.73 -7.53 15.79
N PHE A 126 -21.76 -7.74 16.67
CA PHE A 126 -21.65 -7.04 17.93
C PHE A 126 -21.57 -5.52 17.73
N ILE A 127 -20.71 -5.08 16.82
CA ILE A 127 -20.56 -3.65 16.50
C ILE A 127 -21.85 -3.07 15.90
N ASP A 128 -22.54 -3.79 15.01
CA ASP A 128 -23.79 -3.35 14.41
C ASP A 128 -24.92 -3.25 15.46
N GLU A 129 -24.94 -4.12 16.50
CA GLU A 129 -25.99 -4.12 17.53
C GLU A 129 -25.74 -3.07 18.62
N TYR A 130 -24.50 -2.92 19.12
CA TYR A 130 -24.20 -2.08 20.27
C TYR A 130 -23.47 -0.76 19.93
N HIS A 131 -22.88 -0.66 18.75
CA HIS A 131 -22.08 0.48 18.32
C HIS A 131 -22.39 0.92 16.87
N SER A 132 -23.67 0.83 16.47
CA SER A 132 -24.13 1.11 15.09
C SER A 132 -23.76 2.50 14.58
N ASP A 133 -23.58 3.48 15.45
CA ASP A 133 -23.28 4.88 15.11
C ASP A 133 -21.78 5.20 15.20
N LEU A 134 -20.94 4.22 15.57
CA LEU A 134 -19.51 4.44 15.68
C LEU A 134 -18.91 4.75 14.31
N SER A 135 -18.31 5.93 14.17
CA SER A 135 -17.61 6.32 12.94
C SER A 135 -16.28 5.56 12.82
N MET A 136 -15.88 5.21 11.59
CA MET A 136 -14.62 4.54 11.31
C MET A 136 -13.39 5.35 11.75
N ILE A 137 -13.46 6.68 11.72
CA ILE A 137 -12.39 7.59 12.15
C ILE A 137 -12.72 8.26 13.50
N GLY A 138 -13.69 7.72 14.26
CA GLY A 138 -14.06 8.19 15.59
C GLY A 138 -14.36 9.69 15.63
N LYS A 139 -13.81 10.39 16.64
CA LYS A 139 -14.03 11.83 16.87
C LYS A 139 -13.55 12.73 15.72
N PHE A 140 -12.61 12.25 14.90
CA PHE A 140 -12.13 13.03 13.75
C PHE A 140 -13.17 13.21 12.66
N SER A 141 -14.24 12.40 12.63
CA SER A 141 -15.37 12.58 11.70
C SER A 141 -16.03 13.95 11.80
N ASN A 142 -15.93 14.61 12.96
CA ASN A 142 -16.56 15.91 13.22
C ASN A 142 -15.65 17.12 12.89
N LEU A 143 -14.40 16.90 12.47
CA LEU A 143 -13.52 18.00 12.11
C LEU A 143 -14.04 18.76 10.89
N PHE A 144 -14.06 20.08 10.99
CA PHE A 144 -14.67 20.97 10.00
C PHE A 144 -14.26 20.68 8.54
N PHE A 145 -12.97 20.43 8.30
CA PHE A 145 -12.44 20.23 6.95
C PHE A 145 -12.65 18.82 6.39
N ILE A 146 -13.06 17.84 7.21
CA ILE A 146 -13.29 16.45 6.76
C ILE A 146 -14.71 15.95 7.02
N LYS A 147 -15.54 16.65 7.77
CA LYS A 147 -16.91 16.21 8.13
C LYS A 147 -17.80 15.88 6.92
N ASN A 148 -17.51 16.43 5.75
CA ASN A 148 -18.23 16.17 4.50
C ASN A 148 -17.55 15.13 3.61
N HIS A 149 -16.43 14.54 4.05
CA HIS A 149 -15.74 13.48 3.32
C HIS A 149 -16.46 12.15 3.49
N ASN A 150 -16.40 11.29 2.48
CA ASN A 150 -16.98 9.94 2.57
C ASN A 150 -16.36 9.14 3.72
N LEU A 151 -15.07 9.35 3.97
CA LEU A 151 -14.36 8.72 5.08
C LEU A 151 -15.01 9.04 6.45
N SER A 152 -15.49 10.29 6.65
CA SER A 152 -16.14 10.70 7.90
C SER A 152 -17.56 10.14 8.06
N LEU A 153 -18.23 9.83 6.95
CA LEU A 153 -19.56 9.24 6.91
C LEU A 153 -19.56 7.72 7.07
N MET A 154 -18.39 7.09 7.00
CA MET A 154 -18.26 5.65 7.14
C MET A 154 -18.41 5.19 8.58
N LYS A 155 -19.15 4.09 8.75
CA LYS A 155 -19.29 3.39 10.02
C LYS A 155 -18.06 2.52 10.29
N PHE A 156 -17.85 2.19 11.55
CA PHE A 156 -16.70 1.42 12.01
C PHE A 156 -16.53 0.10 11.22
N ASN A 157 -17.60 -0.61 10.95
CA ASN A 157 -17.58 -1.87 10.21
C ASN A 157 -17.13 -1.76 8.74
N ASN A 158 -17.12 -0.56 8.15
CA ASN A 158 -16.64 -0.37 6.78
C ASN A 158 -15.11 -0.58 6.64
N GLN A 159 -14.36 -0.56 7.74
CA GLN A 159 -12.93 -0.84 7.74
C GLN A 159 -12.58 -2.21 7.16
N PHE A 160 -13.41 -3.22 7.36
CA PHE A 160 -13.18 -4.58 6.83
C PHE A 160 -13.26 -4.61 5.31
N GLU A 161 -14.24 -3.94 4.73
CA GLU A 161 -14.33 -3.75 3.29
C GLU A 161 -13.10 -3.02 2.73
N LEU A 162 -12.75 -1.89 3.35
CA LEU A 162 -11.61 -1.08 2.91
C LEU A 162 -10.28 -1.83 3.06
N GLY A 163 -10.14 -2.62 4.11
CA GLY A 163 -8.94 -3.46 4.33
C GLY A 163 -8.72 -4.45 3.19
N TYR A 164 -9.77 -5.17 2.78
CA TYR A 164 -9.67 -6.03 1.60
C TYR A 164 -9.36 -5.24 0.32
N LYS A 165 -10.11 -4.18 0.04
CA LYS A 165 -9.94 -3.36 -1.17
C LYS A 165 -8.57 -2.71 -1.27
N PHE A 166 -8.00 -2.32 -0.15
CA PHE A 166 -6.65 -1.78 -0.11
C PHE A 166 -5.62 -2.77 -0.66
N VAL A 167 -5.74 -4.04 -0.32
CA VAL A 167 -4.86 -5.11 -0.80
C VAL A 167 -5.21 -5.51 -2.23
N ALA A 168 -6.49 -5.74 -2.52
CA ALA A 168 -6.98 -6.19 -3.81
C ALA A 168 -6.70 -5.17 -4.93
N SER A 169 -6.89 -3.86 -4.68
CA SER A 169 -6.60 -2.80 -5.66
C SER A 169 -5.12 -2.72 -6.07
N ARG A 170 -4.23 -3.45 -5.38
CA ARG A 170 -2.80 -3.59 -5.69
C ARG A 170 -2.44 -4.94 -6.30
N ASN A 171 -3.45 -5.77 -6.60
CA ASN A 171 -3.29 -7.15 -7.08
C ASN A 171 -2.46 -8.03 -6.11
N LEU A 172 -2.66 -7.85 -4.81
CA LEU A 172 -1.92 -8.55 -3.75
C LEU A 172 -2.81 -9.47 -2.89
N ASN A 173 -4.10 -9.58 -3.21
CA ASN A 173 -5.00 -10.50 -2.56
C ASN A 173 -4.67 -11.96 -2.92
N GLN A 174 -4.85 -12.85 -1.94
CA GLN A 174 -4.69 -14.29 -2.11
C GLN A 174 -6.05 -14.98 -2.00
N LYS A 175 -6.12 -16.23 -2.47
CA LYS A 175 -7.28 -17.09 -2.37
C LYS A 175 -7.63 -17.36 -0.90
N LEU A 176 -8.90 -17.59 -0.59
CA LEU A 176 -9.32 -17.98 0.76
C LEU A 176 -8.94 -19.44 1.10
N SER A 177 -8.85 -20.29 0.10
CA SER A 177 -8.47 -21.70 0.22
C SER A 177 -7.01 -21.95 0.60
N ILE A 178 -6.15 -20.90 0.55
CA ILE A 178 -4.71 -21.05 0.87
C ILE A 178 -4.51 -21.22 2.38
N PRO A 179 -3.67 -22.19 2.82
CA PRO A 179 -3.26 -22.35 4.21
C PRO A 179 -2.62 -21.08 4.78
N SER A 180 -2.83 -20.83 6.07
CA SER A 180 -2.40 -19.60 6.73
C SER A 180 -0.89 -19.35 6.70
N ASN A 181 -0.07 -20.39 6.69
CA ASN A 181 1.39 -20.31 6.59
C ASN A 181 1.89 -19.89 5.20
N GLU A 182 1.05 -19.95 4.18
CA GLU A 182 1.33 -19.50 2.82
C GLU A 182 0.76 -18.11 2.51
N LEU A 183 0.09 -17.50 3.48
CA LEU A 183 -0.40 -16.13 3.35
C LEU A 183 0.74 -15.13 3.59
N THR A 184 0.76 -14.05 2.77
CA THR A 184 1.56 -12.88 3.11
C THR A 184 1.04 -12.25 4.40
N ARG A 185 1.89 -11.52 5.13
CA ARG A 185 1.49 -10.87 6.38
C ARG A 185 0.25 -9.99 6.21
N VAL A 186 0.17 -9.21 5.13
CA VAL A 186 -0.98 -8.33 4.87
C VAL A 186 -2.25 -9.12 4.57
N ASN A 187 -2.15 -10.25 3.89
CA ASN A 187 -3.29 -11.14 3.68
C ASN A 187 -3.71 -11.82 4.97
N TYR A 188 -2.77 -12.33 5.76
CA TYR A 188 -3.07 -12.97 7.04
C TYR A 188 -3.78 -12.02 8.02
N ILE A 189 -3.29 -10.78 8.19
CA ILE A 189 -3.84 -9.85 9.20
C ILE A 189 -5.08 -9.10 8.70
N LEU A 190 -5.16 -8.75 7.41
CA LEU A 190 -6.12 -7.78 6.89
C LEU A 190 -7.04 -8.33 5.80
N SER A 191 -6.48 -8.81 4.69
CA SER A 191 -7.28 -9.12 3.49
C SER A 191 -8.10 -10.40 3.63
N ASN A 192 -7.47 -11.50 4.07
CA ASN A 192 -8.15 -12.80 4.19
C ASN A 192 -9.27 -12.77 5.24
N PRO A 193 -9.08 -12.31 6.49
CA PRO A 193 -10.17 -12.21 7.45
C PRO A 193 -11.32 -11.31 6.96
N SER A 194 -11.00 -10.18 6.32
CA SER A 194 -12.00 -9.27 5.76
C SER A 194 -12.82 -9.92 4.64
N LYS A 195 -12.15 -10.54 3.67
CA LYS A 195 -12.83 -11.27 2.58
C LYS A 195 -13.67 -12.43 3.13
N SER A 196 -13.16 -13.16 4.12
CA SER A 196 -13.87 -14.26 4.79
C SER A 196 -15.16 -13.81 5.47
N LEU A 197 -15.13 -12.65 6.17
CA LEU A 197 -16.34 -12.04 6.74
C LEU A 197 -17.42 -11.84 5.66
N PHE A 198 -17.06 -11.22 4.53
CA PHE A 198 -18.02 -10.97 3.45
C PHE A 198 -18.46 -12.25 2.73
N SER A 199 -17.59 -13.25 2.65
CA SER A 199 -17.90 -14.57 2.12
C SER A 199 -18.96 -15.29 2.96
N LEU A 200 -18.85 -15.23 4.29
CA LEU A 200 -19.85 -15.79 5.20
C LEU A 200 -21.17 -15.03 5.14
N LYS A 201 -21.15 -13.69 5.00
CA LYS A 201 -22.35 -12.89 4.76
C LYS A 201 -23.00 -13.26 3.42
N PHE A 202 -22.21 -13.49 2.39
CA PHE A 202 -22.66 -13.94 1.08
C PHE A 202 -23.34 -15.31 1.17
N LEU A 203 -22.67 -16.29 1.77
CA LEU A 203 -23.20 -17.63 1.98
C LEU A 203 -24.51 -17.59 2.80
N SER A 204 -24.51 -16.87 3.92
CA SER A 204 -25.71 -16.69 4.77
C SER A 204 -26.88 -16.05 4.03
N SER A 205 -26.62 -15.11 3.10
CA SER A 205 -27.67 -14.51 2.29
C SER A 205 -28.19 -15.44 1.18
N TYR A 206 -27.34 -16.34 0.68
CA TYR A 206 -27.69 -17.29 -0.37
C TYR A 206 -28.50 -18.47 0.15
N ILE A 207 -28.09 -19.12 1.24
CA ILE A 207 -28.77 -20.29 1.81
C ILE A 207 -29.86 -19.95 2.84
N GLY A 208 -29.98 -18.68 3.22
CA GLY A 208 -30.85 -18.22 4.30
C GLY A 208 -30.19 -18.23 5.69
N LYS A 209 -30.59 -17.26 6.53
CA LYS A 209 -29.98 -17.05 7.85
C LYS A 209 -30.14 -18.26 8.78
N ASP A 210 -31.31 -18.90 8.77
CA ASP A 210 -31.60 -20.00 9.66
C ASP A 210 -30.77 -21.24 9.32
N ASN A 211 -30.66 -21.57 8.03
CA ASN A 211 -29.82 -22.67 7.57
C ASN A 211 -28.34 -22.42 7.86
N PHE A 212 -27.92 -21.17 7.66
CA PHE A 212 -26.55 -20.76 8.00
C PHE A 212 -26.27 -20.93 9.50
N ASN A 213 -27.17 -20.45 10.37
CA ASN A 213 -27.01 -20.58 11.82
C ASN A 213 -27.00 -22.04 12.27
N LYS A 214 -27.89 -22.90 11.71
CA LYS A 214 -27.89 -24.34 11.98
C LYS A 214 -26.54 -24.97 11.60
N SER A 215 -26.03 -24.65 10.41
CA SER A 215 -24.72 -25.18 9.97
C SER A 215 -23.57 -24.76 10.87
N VAL A 216 -23.58 -23.48 11.31
CA VAL A 216 -22.54 -22.99 12.23
C VAL A 216 -22.67 -23.65 13.61
N LEU A 217 -23.88 -23.87 14.13
CA LEU A 217 -24.08 -24.64 15.37
C LEU A 217 -23.59 -26.06 15.26
N GLU A 218 -23.84 -26.74 14.16
CA GLU A 218 -23.34 -28.10 13.92
C GLU A 218 -21.81 -28.15 13.88
N LEU A 219 -21.14 -27.13 13.30
CA LEU A 219 -19.67 -27.00 13.37
C LEU A 219 -19.14 -26.92 14.81
N TYR A 220 -19.88 -26.29 15.73
CA TYR A 220 -19.48 -26.22 17.15
C TYR A 220 -19.72 -27.51 17.92
N ASN A 221 -20.74 -28.28 17.54
CA ASN A 221 -21.16 -29.49 18.25
C ASN A 221 -20.53 -30.76 17.67
N THR A 222 -19.64 -30.65 16.68
CA THR A 222 -18.99 -31.78 16.03
C THR A 222 -17.74 -32.19 16.83
N ASP A 223 -17.78 -33.39 17.43
CA ASP A 223 -16.64 -33.99 18.15
C ASP A 223 -15.52 -34.45 17.22
N GLN A 224 -15.83 -34.72 15.95
CA GLN A 224 -14.89 -35.19 14.95
C GLN A 224 -14.03 -34.04 14.40
N PRO A 225 -12.71 -34.23 14.25
CA PRO A 225 -11.85 -33.20 13.65
C PRO A 225 -12.25 -32.91 12.19
N LEU A 226 -12.56 -31.65 11.90
CA LEU A 226 -12.86 -31.19 10.57
C LEU A 226 -11.56 -30.70 9.90
N GLY A 227 -10.98 -31.53 9.04
CA GLY A 227 -9.68 -31.25 8.40
C GLY A 227 -9.78 -30.76 6.95
N SER A 228 -10.95 -30.86 6.32
CA SER A 228 -11.09 -30.56 4.89
C SER A 228 -12.25 -29.63 4.55
N LEU A 229 -12.12 -28.91 3.43
CA LEU A 229 -13.20 -28.08 2.88
C LEU A 229 -14.46 -28.90 2.56
N ASN A 230 -14.31 -30.15 2.12
CA ASN A 230 -15.44 -31.02 1.79
C ASN A 230 -16.30 -31.37 3.02
N GLN A 231 -15.68 -31.56 4.18
CA GLN A 231 -16.45 -31.81 5.41
C GLN A 231 -17.28 -30.57 5.79
N ILE A 232 -16.69 -29.38 5.69
CA ILE A 232 -17.41 -28.12 5.92
C ILE A 232 -18.55 -27.95 4.90
N LYS A 233 -18.27 -28.17 3.61
CA LYS A 233 -19.25 -28.13 2.53
C LYS A 233 -20.46 -29.01 2.83
N ASN A 234 -20.23 -30.29 3.19
CA ASN A 234 -21.30 -31.24 3.47
C ASN A 234 -22.23 -30.79 4.59
N ILE A 235 -21.71 -30.18 5.66
CA ILE A 235 -22.54 -29.63 6.75
C ILE A 235 -23.45 -28.52 6.24
N PHE A 236 -22.96 -27.61 5.43
CA PHE A 236 -23.77 -26.51 4.88
C PHE A 236 -24.77 -26.99 3.83
N GLU A 237 -24.41 -27.98 3.01
CA GLU A 237 -25.32 -28.58 2.01
C GLU A 237 -26.44 -29.39 2.67
N LEU A 238 -26.13 -30.18 3.70
CA LEU A 238 -27.15 -30.96 4.44
C LEU A 238 -28.18 -30.04 5.11
N ASN A 239 -27.76 -28.97 5.76
CA ASN A 239 -28.65 -28.05 6.45
C ASN A 239 -29.46 -27.13 5.51
N SER A 240 -28.95 -26.87 4.30
CA SER A 240 -29.62 -25.99 3.35
C SER A 240 -30.37 -26.70 2.22
N SER A 241 -30.04 -27.96 1.95
CA SER A 241 -30.49 -28.72 0.78
C SER A 241 -30.17 -28.02 -0.56
N ILE A 242 -29.06 -27.28 -0.60
CA ILE A 242 -28.60 -26.50 -1.76
C ILE A 242 -27.17 -26.95 -2.12
N ASP A 243 -26.91 -27.15 -3.43
CA ASP A 243 -25.55 -27.39 -3.94
C ASP A 243 -24.69 -26.12 -3.77
N LEU A 244 -23.59 -26.27 -3.03
CA LEU A 244 -22.65 -25.18 -2.71
C LEU A 244 -21.29 -25.37 -3.38
N LYS A 245 -21.19 -26.21 -4.39
CA LYS A 245 -19.96 -26.43 -5.15
C LYS A 245 -19.34 -25.11 -5.62
N TRP A 246 -20.16 -24.21 -6.17
CA TRP A 246 -19.70 -22.89 -6.62
C TRP A 246 -19.01 -22.06 -5.51
N PHE A 247 -19.44 -22.23 -4.24
CA PHE A 247 -18.85 -21.47 -3.13
C PHE A 247 -17.52 -22.08 -2.68
N PHE A 248 -17.51 -23.40 -2.42
CA PHE A 248 -16.35 -24.08 -1.85
C PHE A 248 -15.24 -24.34 -2.89
N ASP A 249 -15.59 -24.69 -4.12
CA ASP A 249 -14.62 -25.05 -5.15
C ASP A 249 -14.19 -23.83 -6.01
N ASP A 250 -15.12 -22.91 -6.31
CA ASP A 250 -14.85 -21.80 -7.22
C ASP A 250 -14.59 -20.47 -6.48
N TYR A 251 -15.52 -20.06 -5.59
CA TYR A 251 -15.43 -18.74 -4.96
C TYR A 251 -14.29 -18.64 -3.95
N LEU A 252 -14.09 -19.64 -3.09
CA LEU A 252 -12.97 -19.63 -2.14
C LEU A 252 -11.61 -19.68 -2.85
N ASP A 253 -11.54 -20.28 -4.03
CA ASP A 253 -10.34 -20.36 -4.87
C ASP A 253 -10.17 -19.16 -5.82
N TYR A 254 -11.08 -18.21 -5.78
CA TYR A 254 -11.02 -17.03 -6.64
C TYR A 254 -10.09 -15.95 -6.08
N ASP A 255 -9.02 -15.64 -6.81
CA ASP A 255 -8.01 -14.60 -6.50
C ASP A 255 -8.11 -13.36 -7.39
N GLY A 256 -9.00 -13.40 -8.42
CA GLY A 256 -9.15 -12.31 -9.36
C GLY A 256 -9.77 -11.05 -8.74
N LEU A 257 -9.49 -9.90 -9.34
CA LEU A 257 -10.22 -8.67 -9.03
C LEU A 257 -11.64 -8.77 -9.57
N ILE A 258 -12.58 -8.19 -8.84
CA ILE A 258 -13.98 -8.09 -9.24
C ILE A 258 -14.28 -6.62 -9.57
N ASP A 259 -14.75 -6.38 -10.79
CA ASP A 259 -15.25 -5.09 -11.28
C ASP A 259 -16.38 -5.39 -12.27
N LEU A 260 -17.61 -5.44 -11.77
CA LEU A 260 -18.78 -5.90 -12.49
C LEU A 260 -19.49 -4.76 -13.20
N LYS A 261 -19.89 -5.01 -14.44
CA LYS A 261 -20.65 -4.06 -15.25
C LYS A 261 -21.75 -4.74 -16.03
N ILE A 262 -22.95 -4.20 -15.96
CA ILE A 262 -24.04 -4.57 -16.87
C ILE A 262 -24.01 -3.67 -18.11
N SER A 263 -24.12 -4.29 -19.26
CA SER A 263 -24.33 -3.63 -20.55
C SER A 263 -25.65 -4.11 -21.17
N ASN A 264 -26.38 -3.19 -21.78
CA ASN A 264 -27.55 -3.49 -22.59
C ASN A 264 -27.25 -3.15 -24.06
N LYS A 265 -27.38 -4.11 -24.94
CA LYS A 265 -27.30 -3.91 -26.39
C LYS A 265 -28.55 -4.47 -27.03
N LYS A 266 -29.42 -3.59 -27.60
CA LYS A 266 -30.68 -3.95 -28.29
C LYS A 266 -31.59 -4.86 -27.44
N GLY A 267 -31.78 -4.53 -26.17
CA GLY A 267 -32.64 -5.30 -25.25
C GLY A 267 -31.94 -6.53 -24.60
N LYS A 268 -30.73 -6.91 -25.02
CA LYS A 268 -30.00 -8.01 -24.42
C LYS A 268 -29.08 -7.49 -23.33
N TYR A 269 -29.26 -7.96 -22.11
CA TYR A 269 -28.43 -7.62 -20.97
C TYR A 269 -27.31 -8.62 -20.80
N LYS A 270 -26.09 -8.12 -20.56
CA LYS A 270 -24.90 -8.92 -20.27
C LYS A 270 -24.18 -8.38 -19.04
N LEU A 271 -23.79 -9.27 -18.14
CA LEU A 271 -22.93 -8.97 -17.00
C LEU A 271 -21.49 -9.36 -17.34
N LYS A 272 -20.55 -8.48 -17.11
CA LYS A 272 -19.11 -8.76 -17.33
C LYS A 272 -18.29 -8.35 -16.14
N ASN A 273 -17.31 -9.17 -15.78
CA ASN A 273 -16.17 -8.71 -14.99
C ASN A 273 -15.18 -8.04 -15.94
N ILE A 274 -14.99 -6.73 -15.84
CA ILE A 274 -14.13 -5.96 -16.75
C ILE A 274 -12.65 -6.02 -16.38
N VAL A 275 -12.34 -6.49 -15.17
CA VAL A 275 -10.97 -6.66 -14.67
C VAL A 275 -10.85 -8.06 -14.09
N GLY A 276 -9.89 -8.85 -14.58
CA GLY A 276 -9.65 -10.18 -14.04
C GLY A 276 -10.34 -11.32 -14.79
N LYS A 277 -10.53 -12.45 -14.09
CA LYS A 277 -11.09 -13.69 -14.63
C LYS A 277 -12.62 -13.62 -14.71
N ASN A 278 -13.23 -14.42 -15.57
CA ASN A 278 -14.66 -14.63 -15.54
C ASN A 278 -15.08 -15.27 -14.21
N LEU A 279 -16.28 -14.95 -13.75
CA LEU A 279 -16.86 -15.51 -12.54
C LEU A 279 -17.55 -16.84 -12.85
N SER A 280 -17.46 -17.78 -11.92
CA SER A 280 -18.15 -19.09 -11.95
C SER A 280 -19.12 -19.25 -10.78
N PHE A 281 -19.51 -18.16 -10.12
CA PHE A 281 -20.37 -18.16 -8.93
C PHE A 281 -21.50 -17.14 -9.07
N PRO A 282 -22.62 -17.31 -8.34
CA PRO A 282 -23.79 -16.44 -8.41
C PRO A 282 -23.49 -14.98 -8.10
N VAL A 283 -24.17 -14.07 -8.80
CA VAL A 283 -24.09 -12.62 -8.53
C VAL A 283 -25.47 -12.12 -8.10
N PRO A 284 -25.61 -11.49 -6.91
CA PRO A 284 -26.89 -10.93 -6.50
C PRO A 284 -27.21 -9.65 -7.26
N ILE A 285 -28.42 -9.53 -7.76
CA ILE A 285 -28.92 -8.39 -8.52
C ILE A 285 -30.23 -7.90 -7.92
N LYS A 286 -30.36 -6.58 -7.80
CA LYS A 286 -31.61 -5.91 -7.47
C LYS A 286 -32.11 -5.17 -8.69
N ILE A 287 -33.34 -5.45 -9.10
CA ILE A 287 -34.04 -4.85 -10.23
C ILE A 287 -35.16 -3.93 -9.67
N GLU A 288 -35.14 -2.69 -10.11
CA GLU A 288 -36.17 -1.70 -9.83
C GLU A 288 -36.94 -1.43 -11.14
N TYR A 289 -38.25 -1.67 -11.15
CA TYR A 289 -39.11 -1.46 -12.32
C TYR A 289 -39.65 -0.02 -12.37
N LEU A 290 -40.26 0.36 -13.48
CA LEU A 290 -40.88 1.69 -13.68
C LEU A 290 -42.03 1.95 -12.70
N ASP A 291 -42.78 0.91 -12.31
CA ASP A 291 -43.82 0.95 -11.28
C ASP A 291 -43.29 0.98 -9.84
N LYS A 292 -41.98 1.15 -9.66
CA LYS A 292 -41.23 1.12 -8.37
C LYS A 292 -41.24 -0.24 -7.67
N SER A 293 -41.77 -1.30 -8.25
CA SER A 293 -41.63 -2.65 -7.71
C SER A 293 -40.16 -3.09 -7.74
N ILE A 294 -39.78 -3.96 -6.79
CA ILE A 294 -38.41 -4.41 -6.60
C ILE A 294 -38.37 -5.92 -6.69
N LYS A 295 -37.43 -6.46 -7.46
CA LYS A 295 -37.10 -7.88 -7.50
C LYS A 295 -35.64 -8.09 -7.17
N ASN A 296 -35.32 -9.08 -6.30
CA ASN A 296 -33.98 -9.51 -6.03
C ASN A 296 -33.80 -10.91 -6.64
N GLU A 297 -32.72 -11.09 -7.37
CA GLU A 297 -32.36 -12.34 -8.06
C GLU A 297 -30.88 -12.68 -7.90
N TRP A 298 -30.57 -13.98 -7.99
CA TRP A 298 -29.22 -14.49 -8.13
C TRP A 298 -29.01 -14.90 -9.59
N VAL A 299 -27.94 -14.42 -10.20
CA VAL A 299 -27.66 -14.63 -11.62
C VAL A 299 -26.40 -15.48 -11.77
N ASN A 300 -26.50 -16.57 -12.54
CA ASN A 300 -25.40 -17.49 -12.85
C ASN A 300 -25.01 -17.43 -14.35
N ASP A 301 -25.96 -17.14 -15.25
CA ASP A 301 -25.65 -16.90 -16.66
C ASP A 301 -25.39 -15.41 -16.89
N PHE A 302 -24.15 -15.08 -17.24
CA PHE A 302 -23.71 -13.70 -17.42
C PHE A 302 -23.82 -13.21 -18.87
N GLU A 303 -23.93 -14.11 -19.83
CA GLU A 303 -24.00 -13.75 -21.25
C GLU A 303 -25.40 -13.38 -21.72
N ASN A 304 -26.45 -14.00 -21.13
CA ASN A 304 -27.83 -13.80 -21.51
C ASN A 304 -28.72 -13.62 -20.27
N LEU A 305 -28.70 -12.40 -19.71
CA LEU A 305 -29.57 -12.09 -18.58
C LEU A 305 -31.01 -11.94 -19.05
N ASN A 306 -31.87 -12.89 -18.68
CA ASN A 306 -33.31 -12.87 -18.98
C ASN A 306 -34.06 -12.46 -17.72
N PHE A 307 -34.45 -11.19 -17.64
CA PHE A 307 -35.27 -10.67 -16.55
C PHE A 307 -36.75 -10.68 -16.94
N GLN A 308 -37.60 -10.90 -15.96
CA GLN A 308 -39.05 -10.67 -16.18
C GLN A 308 -39.29 -9.19 -16.51
N ARG A 309 -40.30 -8.89 -17.36
CA ARG A 309 -40.69 -7.52 -17.70
C ARG A 309 -39.50 -6.65 -18.16
N MET A 310 -38.65 -7.13 -19.08
CA MET A 310 -37.43 -6.45 -19.55
C MET A 310 -37.64 -5.02 -20.04
N THR A 311 -38.82 -4.73 -20.63
CA THR A 311 -39.20 -3.38 -21.12
C THR A 311 -39.43 -2.38 -20.00
N ASP A 312 -39.82 -2.85 -18.84
CA ASP A 312 -40.19 -2.03 -17.68
C ASP A 312 -39.06 -1.80 -16.69
N ILE A 313 -37.87 -2.25 -17.01
CA ILE A 313 -36.72 -2.08 -16.13
C ILE A 313 -36.30 -0.61 -16.09
N ASN A 314 -36.39 0.00 -14.92
CA ASN A 314 -35.88 1.34 -14.66
C ASN A 314 -34.40 1.30 -14.26
N LYS A 315 -34.03 0.38 -13.35
CA LYS A 315 -32.66 0.33 -12.80
C LYS A 315 -32.28 -1.09 -12.39
N ILE A 316 -31.01 -1.44 -12.62
CA ILE A 316 -30.41 -2.68 -12.14
C ILE A 316 -29.21 -2.32 -11.26
N ILE A 317 -29.14 -2.91 -10.06
CA ILE A 317 -28.04 -2.74 -9.13
C ILE A 317 -27.37 -4.10 -8.93
N ILE A 318 -26.09 -4.18 -9.27
CA ILE A 318 -25.26 -5.36 -9.04
C ILE A 318 -24.76 -5.35 -7.61
N ASP A 319 -24.81 -6.49 -6.96
CA ASP A 319 -24.33 -6.72 -5.59
C ASP A 319 -24.76 -5.61 -4.61
N PRO A 320 -26.08 -5.42 -4.39
CA PRO A 320 -26.60 -4.30 -3.61
C PRO A 320 -26.14 -4.31 -2.14
N LYS A 321 -25.74 -5.46 -1.62
CA LYS A 321 -25.23 -5.64 -0.25
C LYS A 321 -23.72 -5.71 -0.16
N ASN A 322 -23.01 -5.57 -1.29
CA ASN A 322 -21.57 -5.53 -1.37
C ASN A 322 -20.84 -6.80 -0.85
N PHE A 323 -21.40 -7.97 -1.13
CA PHE A 323 -20.81 -9.23 -0.73
C PHE A 323 -19.54 -9.57 -1.52
N LEU A 324 -19.48 -9.19 -2.80
CA LEU A 324 -18.39 -9.50 -3.71
C LEU A 324 -17.21 -8.53 -3.62
N LEU A 325 -17.37 -7.46 -2.81
CA LEU A 325 -16.32 -6.46 -2.58
C LEU A 325 -15.78 -5.85 -3.90
N ASP A 326 -16.69 -5.55 -4.82
CA ASP A 326 -16.38 -4.96 -6.11
C ASP A 326 -15.44 -3.74 -5.98
N ASN A 327 -14.42 -3.70 -6.81
CA ASN A 327 -13.38 -2.66 -6.75
C ASN A 327 -13.89 -1.29 -7.26
N ASN A 328 -14.96 -1.27 -8.06
CA ASN A 328 -15.47 -0.06 -8.69
C ASN A 328 -17.01 0.02 -8.67
N TYR A 329 -17.60 0.37 -7.55
CA TYR A 329 -19.06 0.52 -7.44
C TYR A 329 -19.72 1.54 -8.37
N LYS A 330 -18.92 2.38 -9.06
CA LYS A 330 -19.48 3.44 -9.90
C LYS A 330 -20.19 2.91 -11.14
N ASN A 331 -19.86 1.70 -11.56
CA ASN A 331 -20.44 1.01 -12.73
C ASN A 331 -21.40 -0.13 -12.39
N ASN A 332 -21.61 -0.43 -11.09
CA ASN A 332 -22.50 -1.49 -10.63
C ASN A 332 -23.99 -1.12 -10.76
N THR A 333 -24.32 0.03 -11.30
CA THR A 333 -25.68 0.47 -11.51
C THR A 333 -25.92 0.74 -12.98
N PHE A 334 -26.88 0.04 -13.56
CA PHE A 334 -27.45 0.32 -14.87
C PHE A 334 -28.76 1.09 -14.70
N THR A 335 -29.02 2.11 -15.53
CA THR A 335 -30.29 2.84 -15.58
C THR A 335 -30.76 2.90 -17.04
N SER A 336 -32.05 2.68 -17.29
CA SER A 336 -32.63 2.75 -18.62
C SER A 336 -32.64 4.17 -19.19
N GLN A 337 -32.76 5.17 -18.33
CA GLN A 337 -32.74 6.57 -18.73
C GLN A 337 -31.28 7.04 -18.95
N LYS A 338 -31.08 8.00 -19.88
CA LYS A 338 -29.74 8.60 -20.14
C LYS A 338 -29.11 9.10 -18.84
N LYS A 339 -27.91 8.62 -18.57
CA LYS A 339 -27.12 9.07 -17.41
C LYS A 339 -26.88 10.58 -17.48
N ASN A 340 -27.36 11.31 -16.51
CA ASN A 340 -26.80 12.63 -16.21
C ASN A 340 -25.31 12.46 -15.87
N THR A 341 -24.45 13.26 -16.48
CA THR A 341 -23.02 13.32 -16.13
C THR A 341 -22.88 13.61 -14.64
N LYS A 342 -22.09 12.82 -13.93
CA LYS A 342 -21.87 13.04 -12.50
C LYS A 342 -21.28 14.43 -12.28
N LYS A 343 -21.91 15.21 -11.39
CA LYS A 343 -21.41 16.52 -10.99
C LYS A 343 -20.01 16.39 -10.40
N THR A 344 -19.09 17.23 -10.82
CA THR A 344 -17.73 17.28 -10.26
C THR A 344 -17.73 18.14 -9.00
N ILE A 345 -17.09 17.64 -7.94
CA ILE A 345 -16.90 18.35 -6.67
C ILE A 345 -15.41 18.39 -6.32
N PHE A 346 -15.02 19.49 -5.68
CA PHE A 346 -13.68 19.65 -5.13
C PHE A 346 -13.67 19.26 -3.65
N ARG A 347 -12.68 18.46 -3.24
CA ARG A 347 -12.47 18.00 -1.87
C ARG A 347 -11.08 18.35 -1.40
N PHE A 348 -11.01 18.83 -0.17
CA PHE A 348 -9.72 19.11 0.46
C PHE A 348 -8.96 17.82 0.77
N PHE A 349 -7.68 17.78 0.48
CA PHE A 349 -6.70 16.73 0.77
C PHE A 349 -6.92 15.42 0.00
N SER A 350 -7.66 14.47 0.54
CA SER A 350 -7.97 13.16 -0.08
C SER A 350 -9.19 12.55 0.59
N ASP A 351 -9.92 11.72 -0.15
CA ASP A 351 -11.11 11.04 0.35
C ASP A 351 -11.27 9.67 -0.32
N LEU A 352 -12.22 8.89 0.15
CA LEU A 352 -12.68 7.69 -0.53
C LEU A 352 -13.59 8.05 -1.71
N ASP A 353 -13.69 7.12 -2.66
CA ASP A 353 -14.53 7.33 -3.85
C ASP A 353 -15.99 7.55 -3.51
N ASP A 354 -16.60 8.54 -4.17
CA ASP A 354 -18.02 8.86 -4.04
C ASP A 354 -18.82 8.20 -5.17
N LYS A 355 -19.98 7.56 -4.81
CA LYS A 355 -20.87 6.93 -5.77
C LYS A 355 -21.61 7.96 -6.64
N LYS A 356 -21.90 9.14 -6.08
CA LYS A 356 -22.73 10.18 -6.70
C LYS A 356 -21.95 11.22 -7.48
N TYR A 357 -20.71 11.51 -7.06
CA TYR A 357 -19.91 12.62 -7.57
C TYR A 357 -18.61 12.15 -8.21
N SER A 358 -18.12 12.93 -9.17
CA SER A 358 -16.73 12.90 -9.60
C SER A 358 -15.92 13.82 -8.68
N GLN A 359 -14.80 13.36 -8.14
CA GLN A 359 -14.04 14.10 -7.14
C GLN A 359 -12.69 14.53 -7.69
N ILE A 360 -12.35 15.79 -7.45
CA ILE A 360 -11.01 16.35 -7.62
C ILE A 360 -10.53 16.75 -6.24
N PHE A 361 -9.43 16.16 -5.80
CA PHE A 361 -8.79 16.52 -4.54
C PHE A 361 -7.82 17.65 -4.74
N TYR A 362 -7.81 18.61 -3.80
CA TYR A 362 -6.89 19.72 -3.83
C TYR A 362 -6.18 19.86 -2.49
N ARG A 363 -4.92 20.28 -2.56
CA ARG A 363 -4.12 20.64 -1.38
C ARG A 363 -3.21 21.82 -1.71
N PRO A 364 -3.11 22.83 -0.86
CA PRO A 364 -2.05 23.84 -0.95
C PRO A 364 -0.69 23.18 -0.82
N GLN A 365 0.26 23.68 -1.56
CA GLN A 365 1.63 23.18 -1.54
C GLN A 365 2.58 24.36 -1.69
N PHE A 366 3.74 24.28 -1.07
CA PHE A 366 4.80 25.27 -1.18
C PHE A 366 6.05 24.59 -1.73
N LEU A 367 6.72 25.26 -2.62
CA LEU A 367 7.99 24.84 -3.18
C LEU A 367 9.02 25.93 -2.93
N TYR A 368 10.24 25.54 -2.71
CA TYR A 368 11.40 26.42 -2.71
C TYR A 368 12.54 25.77 -3.47
N ASN A 369 13.13 26.50 -4.40
CA ASN A 369 14.43 26.19 -4.98
C ASN A 369 15.20 27.49 -5.21
N LEU A 370 16.51 27.38 -5.46
CA LEU A 370 17.41 28.52 -5.57
C LEU A 370 16.99 29.50 -6.70
N TYR A 371 16.50 28.96 -7.82
CA TYR A 371 16.24 29.76 -9.03
C TYR A 371 14.81 30.26 -9.14
N ASP A 372 13.85 29.56 -8.57
CA ASP A 372 12.43 29.92 -8.56
C ASP A 372 12.01 30.63 -7.27
N GLY A 373 12.88 30.65 -6.24
CA GLY A 373 12.56 31.20 -4.94
C GLY A 373 11.40 30.51 -4.26
N PHE A 374 10.72 31.18 -3.35
CA PHE A 374 9.51 30.69 -2.72
C PHE A 374 8.35 30.71 -3.72
N SER A 375 7.73 29.54 -3.88
CA SER A 375 6.69 29.34 -4.89
C SER A 375 5.47 28.67 -4.26
N PRO A 376 4.40 29.40 -3.93
CA PRO A 376 3.12 28.84 -3.52
C PRO A 376 2.42 28.18 -4.70
N GLY A 377 1.67 27.12 -4.42
CA GLY A 377 0.97 26.35 -5.44
C GLY A 377 -0.19 25.54 -4.92
N LEU A 378 -0.78 24.79 -5.84
CA LEU A 378 -1.92 23.93 -5.58
C LEU A 378 -1.74 22.60 -6.28
N THR A 379 -1.85 21.49 -5.55
CA THR A 379 -1.91 20.17 -6.16
C THR A 379 -3.35 19.75 -6.38
N LEU A 380 -3.67 19.34 -7.60
CA LEU A 380 -4.94 18.74 -8.02
C LEU A 380 -4.71 17.27 -8.37
N THR A 381 -5.54 16.36 -7.84
CA THR A 381 -5.40 14.92 -8.09
C THR A 381 -6.73 14.19 -7.96
N ASN A 382 -6.82 12.99 -8.53
CA ASN A 382 -7.91 12.03 -8.28
C ASN A 382 -7.47 10.84 -7.43
N LYS A 383 -6.27 10.87 -6.84
CA LYS A 383 -5.75 9.76 -6.03
C LYS A 383 -6.56 9.60 -4.76
N THR A 384 -6.91 8.35 -4.44
CA THR A 384 -7.62 7.93 -3.23
C THR A 384 -6.78 6.91 -2.46
N PRO A 385 -7.09 6.63 -1.17
CA PRO A 385 -6.43 5.56 -0.42
C PRO A 385 -6.54 4.18 -1.10
N ILE A 386 -7.67 3.89 -1.75
CA ILE A 386 -7.83 2.71 -2.62
C ILE A 386 -7.27 3.04 -4.00
N LYS A 387 -6.32 2.22 -4.47
CA LYS A 387 -5.62 2.47 -5.73
C LYS A 387 -6.56 2.38 -6.93
N LYS A 388 -6.48 3.37 -7.82
CA LYS A 388 -7.21 3.41 -9.09
C LYS A 388 -6.32 3.00 -10.24
N SER A 389 -6.92 2.43 -11.30
CA SER A 389 -6.21 2.12 -12.54
C SER A 389 -5.67 3.38 -13.21
N PHE A 390 -6.45 4.46 -13.23
CA PHE A 390 -6.02 5.75 -13.75
C PHE A 390 -5.93 6.80 -12.67
N THR A 391 -4.76 7.44 -12.56
CA THR A 391 -4.53 8.57 -11.65
C THR A 391 -3.79 9.69 -12.35
N TYR A 392 -4.08 10.91 -11.94
CA TYR A 392 -3.35 12.09 -12.37
C TYR A 392 -2.96 12.94 -11.16
N LEU A 393 -1.94 13.76 -11.37
CA LEU A 393 -1.49 14.80 -10.47
C LEU A 393 -1.11 16.00 -11.31
N PHE A 394 -1.58 17.17 -10.92
CA PHE A 394 -1.25 18.46 -11.54
C PHE A 394 -0.92 19.44 -10.44
N SER A 395 0.30 19.97 -10.43
CA SER A 395 0.80 20.87 -9.38
C SER A 395 1.43 22.11 -10.00
N PRO A 396 0.63 23.14 -10.32
CA PRO A 396 1.12 24.45 -10.69
C PRO A 396 1.59 25.23 -9.45
N PHE A 397 2.69 25.96 -9.62
CA PHE A 397 3.22 26.90 -8.64
C PHE A 397 3.47 28.25 -9.31
N TYR A 398 3.36 29.32 -8.57
CA TYR A 398 3.78 30.64 -9.01
C TYR A 398 5.10 31.01 -8.35
N SER A 399 6.15 31.17 -9.13
CA SER A 399 7.46 31.60 -8.65
C SER A 399 7.43 33.11 -8.40
N PHE A 400 7.75 33.53 -7.18
CA PHE A 400 7.88 34.94 -6.88
C PHE A 400 9.19 35.53 -7.39
N GLU A 401 10.22 34.73 -7.60
CA GLU A 401 11.52 35.20 -8.10
C GLU A 401 11.48 35.49 -9.61
N THR A 402 10.85 34.58 -10.37
CA THR A 402 10.84 34.68 -11.83
C THR A 402 9.53 35.22 -12.40
N GLU A 403 8.51 35.43 -11.54
CA GLU A 403 7.15 35.86 -11.91
C GLU A 403 6.48 34.95 -12.97
N LYS A 404 6.85 33.68 -12.99
CA LYS A 404 6.35 32.71 -13.97
C LYS A 404 5.63 31.53 -13.28
N ILE A 405 4.76 30.87 -14.05
CA ILE A 405 4.15 29.60 -13.64
C ILE A 405 5.13 28.46 -13.94
N ILE A 406 5.44 27.70 -12.91
CA ILE A 406 6.25 26.50 -12.93
C ILE A 406 5.44 25.32 -12.39
N GLY A 407 5.98 24.11 -12.42
CA GLY A 407 5.35 22.96 -11.74
C GLY A 407 5.49 21.65 -12.48
N ASN A 408 4.67 20.71 -12.07
CA ASN A 408 4.68 19.37 -12.63
C ASN A 408 3.27 18.84 -12.89
N ALA A 409 3.19 17.92 -13.85
CA ALA A 409 2.00 17.11 -14.11
C ALA A 409 2.39 15.66 -14.32
N SER A 410 1.57 14.74 -13.84
CA SER A 410 1.78 13.32 -14.13
C SER A 410 0.47 12.59 -14.34
N PHE A 411 0.51 11.60 -15.24
CA PHE A 411 -0.59 10.71 -15.56
C PHE A 411 -0.09 9.28 -15.43
N ASN A 412 -0.86 8.45 -14.75
CA ASN A 412 -0.51 7.07 -14.54
C ASN A 412 -1.71 6.17 -14.82
N PHE A 413 -1.49 5.16 -15.68
CA PHE A 413 -2.43 4.09 -15.92
C PHE A 413 -1.78 2.75 -15.59
N THR A 414 -2.38 1.97 -14.68
CA THR A 414 -1.88 0.66 -14.28
C THR A 414 -2.87 -0.42 -14.66
N ASN A 415 -2.39 -1.43 -15.37
CA ASN A 415 -3.15 -2.62 -15.70
C ASN A 415 -2.52 -3.85 -15.02
N TYR A 416 -3.35 -4.71 -14.44
CA TYR A 416 -2.90 -5.92 -13.77
C TYR A 416 -3.20 -7.14 -14.63
N HIS A 417 -2.31 -8.14 -14.59
CA HIS A 417 -2.39 -9.32 -15.43
C HIS A 417 -2.14 -10.59 -14.60
N SER A 418 -2.67 -11.71 -15.06
CA SER A 418 -2.47 -13.01 -14.41
C SER A 418 -1.07 -13.61 -14.65
N LYS A 419 -0.47 -13.40 -15.83
CA LYS A 419 0.85 -13.96 -16.19
C LYS A 419 2.00 -13.02 -15.82
N THR A 420 1.84 -11.73 -16.16
CA THR A 420 2.73 -10.66 -15.71
C THR A 420 2.01 -9.89 -14.63
N PHE A 421 2.67 -9.52 -13.55
CA PHE A 421 2.00 -8.90 -12.41
C PHE A 421 1.29 -7.59 -12.77
N SER A 422 1.98 -6.68 -13.50
CA SER A 422 1.36 -5.43 -13.97
C SER A 422 2.11 -4.77 -15.12
N THR A 423 1.37 -3.98 -15.91
CA THR A 423 1.92 -2.99 -16.85
C THR A 423 1.49 -1.60 -16.39
N LYS A 424 2.44 -0.69 -16.25
CA LYS A 424 2.21 0.70 -15.87
C LYS A 424 2.65 1.62 -17.00
N TYR A 425 1.75 2.47 -17.47
CA TYR A 425 2.00 3.58 -18.37
C TYR A 425 2.05 4.86 -17.55
N PHE A 426 3.15 5.57 -17.65
CA PHE A 426 3.38 6.78 -16.88
C PHE A 426 3.88 7.90 -17.77
N LEU A 427 3.28 9.07 -17.65
CA LEU A 427 3.73 10.29 -18.31
C LEU A 427 4.02 11.33 -17.24
N SER A 428 5.20 11.93 -17.27
CA SER A 428 5.50 13.09 -16.44
C SER A 428 5.96 14.27 -17.28
N LEU A 429 5.53 15.44 -16.86
CA LEU A 429 5.88 16.74 -17.38
C LEU A 429 6.38 17.60 -16.21
N SER A 430 7.45 18.37 -16.39
CA SER A 430 7.91 19.32 -15.38
C SER A 430 8.55 20.53 -16.05
N LYS A 431 8.26 21.72 -15.51
CA LYS A 431 8.86 22.98 -15.92
C LYS A 431 9.37 23.72 -14.69
N PHE A 432 10.67 23.98 -14.62
CA PHE A 432 11.35 24.70 -13.55
C PHE A 432 12.52 25.48 -14.12
N HIS A 433 13.05 26.44 -13.36
CA HIS A 433 14.30 27.09 -13.71
C HIS A 433 15.50 26.27 -13.22
N TYR A 434 16.55 26.22 -14.01
CA TYR A 434 17.79 25.51 -13.72
C TYR A 434 18.99 26.46 -13.58
N ASP A 435 18.79 27.73 -13.97
CA ASP A 435 19.72 28.85 -13.82
C ASP A 435 18.90 30.16 -13.77
N ASN A 436 19.55 31.30 -13.54
CA ASN A 436 18.92 32.61 -13.46
C ASN A 436 18.10 32.89 -14.72
N ASN A 437 16.79 32.97 -14.59
CA ASN A 437 15.80 33.21 -15.65
C ASN A 437 15.80 32.18 -16.80
N LEU A 438 16.55 31.09 -16.70
CA LEU A 438 16.58 30.00 -17.69
C LEU A 438 15.77 28.81 -17.23
N SER A 439 14.71 28.48 -17.95
CA SER A 439 13.85 27.36 -17.63
C SER A 439 14.13 26.12 -18.49
N TYR A 440 13.72 24.96 -17.99
CA TYR A 440 13.63 23.73 -18.76
C TYR A 440 12.22 23.16 -18.72
N LEU A 441 11.82 22.56 -19.82
CA LEU A 441 10.63 21.70 -19.89
C LEU A 441 11.09 20.26 -20.11
N ARG A 442 10.69 19.38 -19.21
CA ARG A 442 10.95 17.94 -19.29
C ARG A 442 9.67 17.19 -19.59
N PHE A 443 9.75 16.29 -20.56
CA PHE A 443 8.69 15.38 -20.98
C PHE A 443 9.19 13.94 -20.90
N SER A 444 8.46 13.07 -20.17
CA SER A 444 8.96 11.71 -19.95
C SER A 444 7.85 10.64 -19.95
N PRO A 445 7.50 10.09 -21.12
CA PRO A 445 6.69 8.89 -21.21
C PRO A 445 7.49 7.65 -20.78
N THR A 446 6.83 6.79 -20.02
CA THR A 446 7.46 5.59 -19.44
C THR A 446 6.48 4.42 -19.47
N VAL A 447 6.98 3.25 -19.86
CA VAL A 447 6.24 1.97 -19.71
C VAL A 447 7.04 1.06 -18.79
N ILE A 448 6.37 0.47 -17.80
CA ILE A 448 7.00 -0.45 -16.84
C ILE A 448 6.22 -1.76 -16.84
N PHE A 449 6.89 -2.84 -17.16
CA PHE A 449 6.40 -4.20 -16.95
C PHE A 449 6.97 -4.72 -15.64
N THR A 450 6.07 -5.20 -14.77
CA THR A 450 6.45 -5.81 -13.50
C THR A 450 6.13 -7.31 -13.56
N PHE A 451 7.13 -8.12 -13.25
CA PHE A 451 7.00 -9.56 -13.09
C PHE A 451 7.19 -9.90 -11.63
N ARG A 452 6.33 -10.74 -11.12
CA ARG A 452 6.39 -11.21 -9.74
C ARG A 452 6.05 -12.70 -9.72
N ASP A 453 6.59 -13.40 -8.76
CA ASP A 453 6.25 -14.79 -8.49
C ASP A 453 4.75 -14.94 -8.20
N GLN A 454 4.12 -16.01 -8.66
CA GLN A 454 2.73 -16.32 -8.33
C GLN A 454 2.54 -16.54 -6.83
N ASN A 455 3.54 -17.14 -6.18
CA ASN A 455 3.61 -17.17 -4.73
C ASN A 455 3.97 -15.78 -4.19
N LEU A 456 2.97 -15.06 -3.70
CA LEU A 456 3.14 -13.68 -3.19
C LEU A 456 4.01 -13.59 -1.92
N VAL A 457 4.29 -14.70 -1.25
CA VAL A 457 5.25 -14.75 -0.11
C VAL A 457 6.68 -14.52 -0.61
N SER A 458 6.97 -14.88 -1.86
CA SER A 458 8.24 -14.55 -2.50
C SER A 458 8.39 -13.02 -2.66
N ASN A 459 9.52 -12.50 -2.21
CA ASN A 459 9.87 -11.08 -2.38
C ASN A 459 10.50 -10.79 -3.75
N PHE A 460 10.74 -11.82 -4.56
CA PHE A 460 11.37 -11.69 -5.85
C PHE A 460 10.52 -10.88 -6.83
N LYS A 461 11.15 -9.89 -7.46
CA LYS A 461 10.51 -9.00 -8.45
C LYS A 461 11.47 -8.66 -9.56
N GLN A 462 10.94 -8.60 -10.78
CA GLN A 462 11.66 -8.11 -11.94
C GLN A 462 10.88 -6.96 -12.58
N PHE A 463 11.61 -6.00 -13.13
CA PHE A 463 11.05 -4.85 -13.83
C PHE A 463 11.76 -4.65 -15.15
N LEU A 464 10.98 -4.43 -16.20
CA LEU A 464 11.48 -3.89 -17.46
C LEU A 464 10.87 -2.50 -17.63
N ARG A 465 11.72 -1.49 -17.79
CA ARG A 465 11.30 -0.10 -17.94
C ARG A 465 11.84 0.46 -19.26
N PHE A 466 10.95 1.00 -20.06
CA PHE A 466 11.25 1.78 -21.23
C PHE A 466 10.83 3.22 -20.97
N LYS A 467 11.74 4.16 -21.12
CA LYS A 467 11.52 5.56 -20.82
C LYS A 467 12.16 6.41 -21.90
N TYR A 468 11.43 7.39 -22.40
CA TYR A 468 11.97 8.48 -23.19
C TYR A 468 12.02 9.73 -22.34
N ILE A 469 13.07 10.52 -22.43
CA ILE A 469 13.24 11.77 -21.72
C ILE A 469 13.58 12.83 -22.76
N GLY A 470 12.65 13.73 -23.02
CA GLY A 470 12.86 14.92 -23.81
C GLY A 470 13.09 16.12 -22.88
N ILE A 471 14.14 16.85 -23.14
CA ILE A 471 14.51 18.09 -22.43
C ILE A 471 14.54 19.22 -23.44
N ASN A 472 13.77 20.26 -23.15
CA ASN A 472 13.80 21.53 -23.86
C ASN A 472 14.27 22.61 -22.90
N LYS A 473 15.43 23.21 -23.18
CA LYS A 473 16.07 24.23 -22.31
C LYS A 473 16.06 25.61 -22.95
N GLU A 474 15.69 26.64 -22.20
CA GLU A 474 15.94 28.02 -22.56
C GLU A 474 17.45 28.32 -22.44
N LYS A 475 18.03 29.00 -23.40
CA LYS A 475 19.44 29.40 -23.44
C LYS A 475 19.61 30.87 -23.81
N ASN A 476 20.75 31.43 -23.41
CA ASN A 476 21.10 32.79 -23.81
C ASN A 476 21.59 32.92 -25.27
N ASN A 477 22.11 31.82 -25.88
CA ASN A 477 22.64 31.87 -27.25
C ASN A 477 22.47 30.61 -28.10
N ASP A 478 22.07 29.41 -27.55
CA ASP A 478 21.83 28.18 -28.31
C ASP A 478 21.01 27.15 -27.55
N LEU A 479 19.94 26.67 -28.13
CA LEU A 479 19.09 25.61 -27.57
C LEU A 479 19.76 24.26 -27.67
N ASP A 480 20.05 23.59 -26.55
CA ASP A 480 20.33 22.17 -26.52
C ASP A 480 19.09 21.38 -26.15
N ASP A 481 18.16 21.35 -27.08
CA ASP A 481 17.07 20.39 -26.97
C ASP A 481 17.59 19.00 -27.28
N TYR A 482 17.39 18.09 -26.36
CA TYR A 482 17.84 16.73 -26.55
C TYR A 482 16.83 15.72 -26.02
N GLY A 483 16.87 14.52 -26.60
CA GLY A 483 16.10 13.39 -26.14
C GLY A 483 17.00 12.21 -25.84
N ILE A 484 16.66 11.46 -24.82
CA ILE A 484 17.36 10.23 -24.43
C ILE A 484 16.35 9.11 -24.27
N SER A 485 16.59 8.00 -24.98
CA SER A 485 15.90 6.74 -24.73
C SER A 485 16.64 5.96 -23.67
N LYS A 486 15.89 5.48 -22.67
CA LYS A 486 16.44 4.70 -21.56
C LYS A 486 15.69 3.38 -21.42
N PHE A 487 16.45 2.28 -21.42
CA PHE A 487 15.99 0.96 -21.04
C PHE A 487 16.60 0.57 -19.71
N THR A 488 15.78 0.05 -18.77
CA THR A 488 16.26 -0.43 -17.48
C THR A 488 15.67 -1.82 -17.20
N TYR A 489 16.52 -2.77 -16.89
CA TYR A 489 16.13 -4.05 -16.29
C TYR A 489 16.53 -4.05 -14.82
N ILE A 490 15.61 -4.43 -13.94
CA ILE A 490 15.87 -4.58 -12.51
C ILE A 490 15.42 -5.97 -12.07
N ASN A 491 16.29 -6.65 -11.35
CA ASN A 491 16.00 -7.90 -10.65
C ASN A 491 16.28 -7.66 -9.16
N SER A 492 15.30 -7.90 -8.29
CA SER A 492 15.45 -7.59 -6.88
C SER A 492 14.75 -8.61 -5.98
N ASN A 493 15.36 -8.87 -4.83
CA ASN A 493 14.77 -9.64 -3.75
C ASN A 493 14.97 -8.88 -2.43
N PRO A 494 14.02 -8.01 -2.04
CA PRO A 494 14.10 -7.19 -0.83
C PRO A 494 13.73 -7.99 0.43
N GLY A 495 14.49 -9.04 0.74
CA GLY A 495 14.29 -9.83 1.97
C GLY A 495 14.59 -9.02 3.24
N ALA A 496 13.96 -9.38 4.36
CA ALA A 496 14.13 -8.68 5.64
C ALA A 496 15.56 -8.78 6.16
N LYS A 497 16.14 -9.98 6.18
CA LYS A 497 17.51 -10.22 6.67
C LYS A 497 18.56 -10.02 5.57
N LYS A 498 18.29 -10.55 4.39
CA LYS A 498 19.17 -10.43 3.22
C LYS A 498 18.40 -9.81 2.08
N SER A 499 18.96 -8.80 1.44
CA SER A 499 18.41 -8.22 0.22
C SER A 499 19.48 -8.06 -0.84
N TYR A 500 19.10 -8.27 -2.09
CA TYR A 500 19.95 -7.98 -3.23
C TYR A 500 19.15 -7.33 -4.35
N SER A 501 19.81 -6.54 -5.14
CA SER A 501 19.28 -6.08 -6.42
C SER A 501 20.39 -5.99 -7.47
N PHE A 502 20.01 -6.36 -8.67
CA PHE A 502 20.79 -6.16 -9.89
C PHE A 502 20.02 -5.21 -10.79
N SER A 503 20.68 -4.19 -11.33
CA SER A 503 20.07 -3.35 -12.37
C SER A 503 21.04 -3.18 -13.54
N TYR A 504 20.45 -3.21 -14.74
CA TYR A 504 21.13 -2.87 -15.99
C TYR A 504 20.41 -1.69 -16.62
N ASP A 505 21.16 -0.65 -16.97
CA ASP A 505 20.68 0.55 -17.62
C ASP A 505 21.38 0.75 -18.97
N LEU A 506 20.59 0.99 -20.02
CA LEU A 506 21.04 1.41 -21.33
C LEU A 506 20.41 2.76 -21.66
N GLN A 507 21.24 3.76 -21.93
CA GLN A 507 20.80 5.08 -22.39
C GLN A 507 21.41 5.34 -23.76
N PHE A 508 20.59 5.87 -24.68
CA PHE A 508 21.07 6.15 -26.01
C PHE A 508 20.31 7.30 -26.69
N ASN A 509 21.04 8.01 -27.51
CA ASN A 509 20.55 8.97 -28.49
C ASN A 509 21.53 9.05 -29.68
N LYS A 510 21.43 10.11 -30.53
CA LYS A 510 22.35 10.29 -31.64
C LYS A 510 23.80 10.47 -31.22
N GLU A 511 24.07 11.02 -30.05
CA GLU A 511 25.39 11.40 -29.53
C GLU A 511 25.99 10.37 -28.59
N ILE A 512 25.16 9.69 -27.79
CA ILE A 512 25.65 8.78 -26.76
C ILE A 512 25.06 7.37 -26.86
N VAL A 513 25.86 6.41 -26.41
CA VAL A 513 25.43 5.07 -25.99
C VAL A 513 26.11 4.77 -24.66
N LYS A 514 25.36 4.81 -23.57
CA LYS A 514 25.83 4.59 -22.21
C LYS A 514 25.20 3.34 -21.64
N ASN A 515 26.02 2.41 -21.14
CA ASN A 515 25.56 1.24 -20.41
C ASN A 515 26.07 1.30 -18.98
N SER A 516 25.25 0.81 -18.04
CA SER A 516 25.70 0.64 -16.67
C SER A 516 25.03 -0.55 -15.99
N ILE A 517 25.75 -1.14 -15.05
CA ILE A 517 25.32 -2.22 -14.18
C ILE A 517 25.47 -1.74 -12.73
N THR A 518 24.46 -1.98 -11.91
CA THR A 518 24.53 -1.75 -10.46
C THR A 518 24.13 -3.02 -9.73
N LEU A 519 24.96 -3.46 -8.82
CA LEU A 519 24.71 -4.54 -7.87
C LEU A 519 24.60 -3.95 -6.48
N ASN A 520 23.55 -4.28 -5.76
CA ASN A 520 23.42 -3.92 -4.35
C ASN A 520 23.18 -5.21 -3.55
N TYR A 521 23.85 -5.30 -2.39
CA TYR A 521 23.67 -6.37 -1.45
C TYR A 521 23.65 -5.82 -0.03
N ARG A 522 22.72 -6.29 0.80
CA ARG A 522 22.64 -5.96 2.22
C ARG A 522 22.34 -7.21 3.02
N ASN A 523 23.00 -7.35 4.16
CA ASN A 523 22.73 -8.43 5.10
C ASN A 523 22.81 -7.93 6.54
N TYR A 524 21.77 -8.26 7.33
CA TYR A 524 21.74 -8.08 8.77
C TYR A 524 22.41 -9.29 9.43
N PHE A 525 23.51 -9.09 10.13
CA PHE A 525 24.20 -10.13 10.89
C PHE A 525 23.75 -10.17 12.37
N SER A 526 23.09 -9.11 12.84
CA SER A 526 22.28 -9.09 14.07
C SER A 526 21.04 -8.26 13.88
N GLU A 527 20.20 -8.13 14.92
CA GLU A 527 18.92 -7.40 14.85
C GLU A 527 19.08 -5.95 14.36
N TYR A 528 20.16 -5.28 14.79
CA TYR A 528 20.41 -3.86 14.47
C TYR A 528 21.69 -3.63 13.66
N ARG A 529 22.43 -4.67 13.31
CA ARG A 529 23.71 -4.52 12.63
C ARG A 529 23.67 -5.12 11.24
N GLN A 530 24.09 -4.33 10.26
CA GLN A 530 24.12 -4.71 8.85
C GLN A 530 25.48 -4.39 8.23
N TYR A 531 25.78 -5.09 7.15
CA TYR A 531 26.72 -4.62 6.16
C TYR A 531 26.02 -4.46 4.82
N ASN A 532 26.43 -3.45 4.07
CA ASN A 532 25.93 -3.17 2.73
C ASN A 532 27.12 -3.05 1.76
N PHE A 533 26.83 -3.43 0.53
CA PHE A 533 27.78 -3.44 -0.56
C PHE A 533 27.07 -2.99 -1.82
N ARG A 534 27.68 -2.07 -2.56
CA ARG A 534 27.18 -1.62 -3.84
C ARG A 534 28.34 -1.54 -4.83
N LEU A 535 28.19 -2.18 -5.99
CA LEU A 535 29.11 -2.11 -7.12
C LEU A 535 28.38 -1.45 -8.28
N PHE A 536 28.99 -0.41 -8.85
CA PHE A 536 28.56 0.23 -10.07
C PHE A 536 29.66 0.08 -11.13
N ILE A 537 29.27 -0.28 -12.35
CA ILE A 537 30.14 -0.34 -13.52
C ILE A 537 29.42 0.37 -14.66
N GLY A 538 30.04 1.42 -15.22
CA GLY A 538 29.47 2.18 -16.33
C GLY A 538 30.47 2.45 -17.42
N LYS A 539 29.98 2.42 -18.68
CA LYS A 539 30.80 2.74 -19.87
C LYS A 539 29.98 3.48 -20.91
N PHE A 540 30.56 4.52 -21.47
CA PHE A 540 30.12 5.11 -22.71
C PHE A 540 30.77 4.38 -23.88
N PHE A 541 29.98 3.65 -24.66
CA PHE A 541 30.43 3.04 -25.93
C PHE A 541 30.50 4.09 -27.02
N LYS A 542 29.65 5.08 -26.97
CA LYS A 542 29.67 6.27 -27.81
C LYS A 542 29.42 7.50 -26.92
N ASN A 543 30.22 8.53 -27.10
CA ASN A 543 30.02 9.83 -26.47
C ASN A 543 30.67 10.90 -27.39
N ASN A 544 29.92 11.41 -28.33
CA ASN A 544 30.39 12.36 -29.35
C ASN A 544 29.97 13.80 -29.02
N ASN A 545 29.49 14.03 -27.82
CA ASN A 545 29.02 15.35 -27.40
C ASN A 545 30.19 16.29 -27.13
N SER A 546 30.20 17.44 -27.79
CA SER A 546 31.18 18.51 -27.61
C SER A 546 30.89 19.41 -26.39
N SER A 547 29.62 19.45 -25.92
CA SER A 547 29.21 20.32 -24.82
C SER A 547 29.59 19.76 -23.43
N GLY A 548 30.06 18.51 -23.34
CA GLY A 548 30.49 17.89 -22.09
C GLY A 548 29.38 17.59 -21.07
N ILE A 549 28.10 17.67 -21.47
CA ILE A 549 26.98 17.44 -20.56
C ILE A 549 26.80 15.97 -20.18
N TYR A 550 27.25 15.03 -21.04
CA TYR A 550 27.11 13.60 -20.79
C TYR A 550 28.34 13.04 -20.09
N ASN A 551 28.21 12.82 -18.80
CA ASN A 551 29.25 12.23 -17.97
C ASN A 551 28.64 11.32 -16.89
N PHE A 552 29.47 10.63 -16.13
CA PHE A 552 29.05 9.93 -14.91
C PHE A 552 29.09 10.87 -13.72
N SER A 553 28.15 10.71 -12.82
CA SER A 553 28.14 11.35 -11.51
C SER A 553 29.08 10.61 -10.57
N VAL A 554 30.07 11.26 -10.01
CA VAL A 554 30.94 10.70 -8.97
C VAL A 554 30.33 10.98 -7.59
N SER A 555 30.34 12.22 -7.12
CA SER A 555 29.86 12.63 -5.79
C SER A 555 28.60 13.50 -5.84
N ARG A 556 28.37 14.17 -6.96
CA ARG A 556 27.17 15.00 -7.20
C ARG A 556 26.48 14.49 -8.46
N ALA A 557 25.14 14.58 -8.47
CA ALA A 557 24.39 14.21 -9.64
C ALA A 557 24.68 15.17 -10.79
N SER A 558 25.39 14.70 -11.82
CA SER A 558 25.38 15.35 -13.12
C SER A 558 24.04 14.99 -13.79
N ASP A 559 23.02 15.80 -13.56
CA ASP A 559 21.65 15.41 -13.88
C ASP A 559 21.22 15.93 -15.24
N TYR A 560 21.84 15.44 -16.33
CA TYR A 560 21.37 15.73 -17.68
C TYR A 560 19.99 15.11 -18.01
N LEU A 561 19.46 14.23 -17.17
CA LEU A 561 18.11 13.67 -17.29
C LEU A 561 17.06 14.45 -16.53
N TYR A 562 17.47 15.35 -15.64
CA TYR A 562 16.59 16.02 -14.69
C TYR A 562 15.66 15.05 -13.93
N ASP A 563 16.21 13.87 -13.56
CA ASP A 563 15.50 12.77 -12.92
C ASP A 563 15.55 12.84 -11.40
N ASN A 564 16.59 13.49 -10.84
CA ASN A 564 16.82 13.55 -9.41
C ASN A 564 16.06 14.73 -8.80
N TYR A 565 15.36 14.45 -7.71
CA TYR A 565 14.74 15.48 -6.88
C TYR A 565 15.78 16.00 -5.88
N LEU A 566 16.07 17.29 -5.92
CA LEU A 566 16.93 18.00 -4.99
C LEU A 566 16.11 19.08 -4.28
N LEU A 567 16.10 19.03 -2.94
CA LEU A 567 15.47 20.04 -2.13
C LEU A 567 16.23 21.37 -2.29
N GLY A 568 15.54 22.45 -2.61
CA GLY A 568 16.15 23.78 -2.76
C GLY A 568 17.12 23.92 -3.93
N ARG A 569 17.47 22.86 -4.63
CA ARG A 569 18.33 22.76 -5.80
C ARG A 569 19.47 23.81 -5.89
N SER A 570 20.53 23.56 -5.16
CA SER A 570 21.79 24.29 -5.32
C SER A 570 22.91 23.30 -5.57
N GLU A 571 23.63 23.45 -6.68
CA GLU A 571 24.72 22.54 -7.03
C GLU A 571 26.07 22.92 -6.41
N SER A 572 26.28 24.19 -6.10
CA SER A 572 27.60 24.72 -5.79
C SER A 572 27.77 25.33 -4.41
N SER A 573 26.73 25.90 -3.80
CA SER A 573 26.89 26.67 -2.58
C SER A 573 25.72 26.52 -1.60
N GLY A 574 25.96 26.87 -0.34
CA GLY A 574 24.99 26.86 0.74
C GLY A 574 24.55 25.47 1.20
N PHE A 575 23.62 25.44 2.16
CA PHE A 575 23.15 24.22 2.79
C PHE A 575 22.57 23.20 1.79
N PHE A 576 21.82 23.66 0.80
CA PHE A 576 21.20 22.76 -0.18
C PHE A 576 22.19 22.06 -1.09
N SER A 577 23.40 22.59 -1.28
CA SER A 577 24.48 21.94 -2.05
C SER A 577 25.04 20.72 -1.32
N GLN A 578 24.80 20.59 -0.03
CA GLN A 578 25.24 19.46 0.80
C GLN A 578 24.30 18.24 0.69
N GLN A 579 23.17 18.40 -0.01
CA GLN A 579 22.24 17.27 -0.23
C GLN A 579 22.93 16.18 -1.04
N TYR A 580 22.77 14.93 -0.55
CA TYR A 580 23.33 13.73 -1.17
C TYR A 580 22.24 12.95 -1.88
N VAL A 581 22.51 12.58 -3.11
CA VAL A 581 21.68 11.66 -3.89
C VAL A 581 22.53 10.45 -4.25
N ARG A 582 22.08 9.26 -3.86
CA ARG A 582 22.79 8.01 -4.19
C ARG A 582 22.58 7.70 -5.68
N TYR A 583 23.51 8.17 -6.50
CA TYR A 583 23.48 8.00 -7.94
C TYR A 583 24.84 7.46 -8.41
N GLU A 584 24.94 6.80 -9.54
CA GLU A 584 26.13 6.26 -10.19
C GLU A 584 27.34 5.97 -9.25
N GLY A 585 28.31 6.88 -9.13
CA GLY A 585 29.50 6.72 -8.27
C GLY A 585 29.20 6.67 -6.78
N ALA A 586 28.20 7.46 -6.34
CA ALA A 586 27.72 7.51 -4.96
C ALA A 586 28.78 7.83 -3.89
N PHE A 587 29.81 8.62 -4.24
CA PHE A 587 30.78 9.16 -3.30
C PHE A 587 30.16 10.25 -2.42
N LYS A 588 30.57 10.36 -1.17
CA LYS A 588 30.09 11.40 -0.26
C LYS A 588 31.01 12.63 -0.29
N SER A 589 32.27 12.43 -0.71
CA SER A 589 33.24 13.51 -0.92
C SER A 589 33.39 13.81 -2.39
N GLN A 590 33.74 15.06 -2.70
CA GLN A 590 34.10 15.47 -4.04
C GLN A 590 35.50 14.92 -4.35
N ILE A 591 35.69 14.28 -5.50
CA ILE A 591 36.96 13.73 -5.97
C ILE A 591 37.40 14.54 -7.18
N ASN A 592 38.38 15.44 -7.02
CA ASN A 592 39.05 16.25 -8.06
C ASN A 592 38.11 16.91 -9.08
N GLU A 593 36.91 17.35 -8.67
CA GLU A 593 35.85 17.84 -9.59
C GLU A 593 35.67 16.99 -10.86
N TYR A 594 36.06 15.71 -10.77
CA TYR A 594 36.16 14.82 -11.90
C TYR A 594 34.79 14.25 -12.31
N ASN A 595 34.44 14.45 -13.55
CA ASN A 595 33.22 13.93 -14.15
C ASN A 595 33.58 13.01 -15.32
N PRO A 596 33.74 11.69 -15.09
CA PRO A 596 34.23 10.76 -16.10
C PRO A 596 33.23 10.64 -17.26
N ASN A 597 33.74 10.75 -18.50
CA ASN A 597 32.93 10.72 -19.70
C ASN A 597 33.19 9.48 -20.59
N ASN A 598 33.97 8.52 -20.10
CA ASN A 598 34.26 7.28 -20.80
C ASN A 598 33.87 6.05 -19.96
N PHE A 599 34.44 5.90 -18.76
CA PHE A 599 34.30 4.70 -17.97
C PHE A 599 34.38 5.02 -16.47
N MET A 600 33.57 4.30 -15.68
CA MET A 600 33.58 4.38 -14.23
C MET A 600 33.28 3.02 -13.59
N ILE A 601 34.08 2.66 -12.60
CA ILE A 601 33.74 1.62 -11.60
C ILE A 601 33.67 2.31 -10.23
N SER A 602 32.68 1.97 -9.44
CA SER A 602 32.56 2.44 -8.05
C SER A 602 32.11 1.32 -7.14
N LEU A 603 32.84 1.16 -6.04
CA LEU A 603 32.53 0.26 -4.94
C LEU A 603 32.16 1.09 -3.72
N ASN A 604 30.98 0.88 -3.18
CA ASN A 604 30.53 1.54 -1.96
C ASN A 604 30.22 0.46 -0.90
N THR A 605 30.80 0.61 0.27
CA THR A 605 30.60 -0.34 1.37
C THR A 605 30.19 0.39 2.64
N GLY A 606 29.47 -0.29 3.51
CA GLY A 606 29.08 0.23 4.81
C GLY A 606 28.89 -0.91 5.81
N ILE A 607 29.26 -0.65 7.06
CA ILE A 607 29.07 -1.57 8.16
C ILE A 607 28.58 -0.82 9.40
N THR A 608 27.57 -1.36 10.05
CA THR A 608 27.05 -0.79 11.30
C THR A 608 28.03 -1.05 12.43
N LEU A 609 28.49 0.01 13.06
CA LEU A 609 29.31 -0.01 14.26
C LEU A 609 28.48 -0.11 15.51
N TRP A 610 27.48 0.78 15.64
CA TRP A 610 26.57 0.85 16.79
C TRP A 610 25.24 1.48 16.41
N GLN A 611 24.13 0.81 16.71
CA GLN A 611 22.75 1.26 16.41
C GLN A 611 22.60 1.87 15.01
N TRP A 612 22.53 3.19 14.92
CA TRP A 612 22.35 3.95 13.67
C TRP A 612 23.67 4.47 13.07
N ILE A 613 24.80 4.23 13.75
CA ILE A 613 26.12 4.70 13.31
C ILE A 613 26.77 3.61 12.47
N GLU A 614 27.11 3.95 11.24
CA GLU A 614 27.79 3.09 10.28
C GLU A 614 29.11 3.72 9.85
N ALA A 615 30.15 2.92 9.69
CA ALA A 615 31.32 3.31 8.93
C ALA A 615 31.10 3.03 7.45
N TYR A 616 31.54 3.91 6.58
CA TYR A 616 31.51 3.69 5.14
C TYR A 616 32.90 3.85 4.51
N PHE A 617 33.08 3.16 3.39
CA PHE A 617 34.23 3.28 2.52
C PHE A 617 33.79 3.17 1.06
N ASP A 618 34.19 4.14 0.26
CA ASP A 618 33.95 4.20 -1.18
C ASP A 618 35.28 4.18 -1.92
N TYR A 619 35.33 3.43 -3.01
CA TYR A 619 36.50 3.36 -3.89
C TYR A 619 36.06 3.39 -5.33
N GLY A 620 36.76 4.08 -6.22
CA GLY A 620 36.41 4.15 -7.62
C GLY A 620 37.61 4.25 -8.57
N LEU A 621 37.34 3.80 -9.79
CA LEU A 621 38.22 3.96 -10.95
C LEU A 621 37.46 4.76 -12.01
N PHE A 622 38.09 5.82 -12.52
CA PHE A 622 37.49 6.79 -13.41
C PHE A 622 38.36 7.00 -14.65
N LYS A 623 37.72 7.23 -15.78
CA LYS A 623 38.43 7.50 -17.04
C LYS A 623 37.67 8.51 -17.90
N ASN A 624 38.39 9.53 -18.34
CA ASN A 624 37.96 10.35 -19.46
C ASN A 624 38.53 9.83 -20.80
N LYS A 625 37.98 10.29 -21.89
CA LYS A 625 38.55 10.03 -23.21
C LYS A 625 39.96 10.67 -23.26
N LYS A 626 40.91 9.92 -23.79
CA LYS A 626 42.33 10.34 -23.97
C LYS A 626 43.12 10.57 -22.67
N GLU A 627 42.55 10.34 -21.50
CA GLU A 627 43.21 10.45 -20.20
C GLU A 627 43.53 9.08 -19.60
N PRO A 628 44.54 8.97 -18.73
CA PRO A 628 44.81 7.75 -17.98
C PRO A 628 43.63 7.43 -17.02
N ILE A 629 43.59 6.20 -16.51
CA ILE A 629 42.69 5.81 -15.42
C ILE A 629 43.20 6.44 -14.15
N ILE A 630 42.34 7.10 -13.42
CA ILE A 630 42.62 7.58 -12.06
C ILE A 630 41.77 6.81 -11.05
N SER A 631 42.24 6.75 -9.82
CA SER A 631 41.51 6.16 -8.69
C SER A 631 41.20 7.22 -7.65
N GLY A 632 40.14 7.00 -6.92
CA GLY A 632 39.77 7.85 -5.78
C GLY A 632 39.07 7.03 -4.72
N PHE A 633 39.15 7.47 -3.49
CA PHE A 633 38.41 6.88 -2.36
C PHE A 633 37.90 7.96 -1.42
N ASP A 634 36.86 7.63 -0.66
CA ASP A 634 36.48 8.39 0.53
C ASP A 634 35.99 7.44 1.64
N THR A 635 36.07 7.93 2.87
CA THR A 635 35.65 7.19 4.05
C THR A 635 35.13 8.14 5.14
N GLY A 636 34.26 7.66 5.99
CA GLY A 636 33.68 8.43 7.07
C GLY A 636 32.61 7.67 7.85
N LEU A 637 31.85 8.43 8.59
CA LEU A 637 30.73 7.93 9.36
C LEU A 637 29.39 8.32 8.70
N ARG A 638 28.41 7.45 8.82
CA ARG A 638 27.02 7.67 8.40
C ARG A 638 26.13 7.52 9.62
N LEU A 639 25.27 8.50 9.87
CA LEU A 639 24.16 8.37 10.78
C LEU A 639 22.92 7.96 9.96
N ASN A 640 22.50 6.72 10.10
CA ASN A 640 21.41 6.10 9.34
C ASN A 640 20.15 5.98 10.20
N ILE A 641 19.40 7.06 10.35
CA ILE A 641 18.17 7.06 11.16
C ILE A 641 17.06 6.30 10.44
N VAL A 642 16.82 6.64 9.18
CA VAL A 642 15.89 5.93 8.29
C VAL A 642 16.51 5.89 6.89
N GLU A 643 16.93 4.71 6.46
CA GLU A 643 17.61 4.53 5.18
C GLU A 643 16.84 5.11 4.00
N ASN A 644 17.53 5.93 3.17
CA ASN A 644 17.04 6.68 2.03
C ASN A 644 16.01 7.81 2.35
N TYR A 645 15.78 8.12 3.63
CA TYR A 645 14.87 9.20 4.04
C TYR A 645 15.54 10.22 4.94
N PHE A 646 16.24 9.77 5.99
CA PHE A 646 16.90 10.63 6.97
C PHE A 646 18.28 10.07 7.27
N GLU A 647 19.29 10.59 6.59
CA GLU A 647 20.67 10.16 6.74
C GLU A 647 21.60 11.38 6.79
N LEU A 648 22.65 11.28 7.59
CA LEU A 648 23.75 12.24 7.61
C LEU A 648 25.06 11.50 7.34
N PHE A 649 25.94 12.12 6.57
CA PHE A 649 27.25 11.58 6.23
C PHE A 649 28.31 12.57 6.68
N PHE A 650 29.29 12.06 7.40
CA PHE A 650 30.42 12.78 7.98
C PHE A 650 31.73 12.27 7.33
N PRO A 651 32.15 12.84 6.18
CA PRO A 651 33.39 12.47 5.55
C PRO A 651 34.57 12.75 6.46
N ILE A 652 35.50 11.80 6.59
CA ILE A 652 36.72 11.93 7.43
C ILE A 652 37.93 12.07 6.57
N TYR A 653 38.14 11.16 5.62
CA TYR A 653 39.30 11.10 4.77
C TYR A 653 38.98 10.72 3.35
N SER A 654 39.65 11.31 2.38
CA SER A 654 39.54 10.93 0.97
C SER A 654 40.90 10.97 0.29
N SER A 655 40.93 10.54 -0.99
CA SER A 655 42.13 10.71 -1.82
C SER A 655 42.57 12.16 -1.99
N GLU A 656 41.73 13.13 -1.69
CA GLU A 656 42.02 14.55 -1.80
C GLU A 656 42.63 15.09 -0.50
N ASP A 657 42.09 14.68 0.66
CA ASP A 657 42.36 15.37 1.89
C ASP A 657 41.85 14.65 3.15
N PHE A 658 42.42 15.07 4.31
CA PHE A 658 41.88 14.77 5.63
C PHE A 658 41.01 15.94 6.11
N TYR A 659 39.72 15.69 6.37
CA TYR A 659 38.71 16.76 6.51
C TYR A 659 38.53 17.28 7.93
N LEU A 660 38.76 16.49 8.99
CA LEU A 660 38.40 16.84 10.36
C LEU A 660 39.11 18.11 10.88
N ASN A 661 40.30 18.43 10.36
CA ASN A 661 41.08 19.58 10.81
C ASN A 661 40.82 20.87 10.01
N LYS A 662 39.84 20.90 9.13
CA LYS A 662 39.59 22.06 8.28
C LYS A 662 38.50 22.97 8.85
N ASN A 663 38.72 24.29 8.82
CA ASN A 663 37.78 25.31 9.28
C ASN A 663 36.41 25.27 8.56
N SER A 664 36.31 24.57 7.42
CA SER A 664 35.09 24.45 6.61
C SER A 664 34.46 23.06 6.67
N TYR A 665 34.75 22.26 7.71
CA TYR A 665 34.24 20.87 7.81
C TYR A 665 32.72 20.76 7.71
N ALA A 666 31.98 21.69 8.32
CA ALA A 666 30.52 21.72 8.26
C ALA A 666 29.96 21.71 6.82
N ASN A 667 30.66 22.32 5.86
CA ASN A 667 30.27 22.34 4.45
C ASN A 667 30.50 21.01 3.72
N ARG A 668 31.24 20.07 4.35
CA ARG A 668 31.52 18.74 3.82
C ARG A 668 30.50 17.69 4.25
N ILE A 669 29.73 17.98 5.32
CA ILE A 669 28.67 17.09 5.79
C ILE A 669 27.61 16.99 4.68
N ARG A 670 27.17 15.75 4.39
CA ARG A 670 26.14 15.48 3.42
C ARG A 670 24.89 14.95 4.11
N PHE A 671 23.74 15.18 3.52
CA PHE A 671 22.47 14.70 4.07
C PHE A 671 21.54 14.14 2.99
N ILE A 672 20.72 13.18 3.38
CA ILE A 672 19.49 12.80 2.68
C ILE A 672 18.34 13.25 3.55
N LEU A 673 17.42 14.06 2.97
CA LEU A 673 16.22 14.50 3.64
C LEU A 673 15.04 14.39 2.67
N THR A 674 14.05 13.58 3.01
CA THR A 674 12.84 13.40 2.22
C THR A 674 11.66 14.03 2.94
N LEU A 675 11.11 15.11 2.37
CA LEU A 675 9.96 15.84 2.92
C LEU A 675 8.66 15.60 2.12
N ASP A 676 8.72 14.87 1.01
CA ASP A 676 7.52 14.57 0.21
C ASP A 676 6.55 13.68 0.97
N PRO A 677 5.30 14.12 1.25
CA PRO A 677 4.31 13.34 1.98
C PRO A 677 3.96 11.99 1.32
N GLU A 678 4.03 11.89 -0.02
CA GLU A 678 3.79 10.63 -0.73
C GLU A 678 4.90 9.62 -0.45
N ASN A 679 6.14 10.06 -0.45
CA ASN A 679 7.27 9.20 -0.09
C ASN A 679 7.25 8.85 1.40
N LEU A 680 6.98 9.81 2.29
CA LEU A 680 6.87 9.55 3.72
C LEU A 680 5.75 8.54 4.03
N SER A 681 4.63 8.58 3.32
CA SER A 681 3.54 7.61 3.50
C SER A 681 3.99 6.16 3.22
N THR A 682 5.00 5.97 2.36
CA THR A 682 5.54 4.63 2.06
C THR A 682 6.30 4.03 3.24
N LEU A 683 6.83 4.84 4.16
CA LEU A 683 7.46 4.35 5.40
C LEU A 683 6.50 3.53 6.25
N PHE A 684 5.24 3.96 6.33
CA PHE A 684 4.21 3.28 7.11
C PHE A 684 3.72 1.99 6.44
N THR A 685 3.78 1.93 5.12
CA THR A 685 3.28 0.78 4.34
C THR A 685 4.38 -0.20 3.91
N ARG A 686 5.68 0.17 4.00
CA ARG A 686 6.81 -0.66 3.52
C ARG A 686 6.90 -2.05 4.16
N ARG A 687 6.38 -2.21 5.39
CA ARG A 687 6.35 -3.50 6.09
C ARG A 687 5.21 -4.41 5.64
N TRP A 688 4.29 -3.91 4.83
CA TRP A 688 3.11 -4.61 4.37
C TRP A 688 3.27 -5.16 2.95
N PHE A 689 4.15 -4.55 2.13
CA PHE A 689 4.27 -4.84 0.69
C PHE A 689 5.68 -5.22 0.27
#